data_073a1306b9fb2b9051dc54f93e871eee
#
_entry.id   073a1306b9fb2b9051dc54f93e871eee
#
_cell.length_a   1.000
_cell.length_b   1.000
_cell.length_c   1.000
_cell.angle_alpha   90.00
_cell.angle_beta   90.00
_cell.angle_gamma   90.00
#
_symmetry.space_group_name_H-M   'P 1'
#
loop_
_entity.id
_entity.type
_entity.pdbx_description
1 polymer ?
#
loop_
_entity_poly.entity_id
_entity_poly.type
_entity_poly.pdbx_seq_one_letter_code
_entity_poly.pdbx_strand_id
1 'polypeptide(L)'
;MNLLFIISILFSLLFSNIILLPLPFNQYAYMLAREKIKQHDKAIQAQNNLNSKEKIVNLYLEFLQAKEYINTKKYFYPSRPIETELENITKSSFYQFLTSLPKGGNLHIHEFQVLDRKILLESIKNSPEYDLLYICDQNDCIENKYYLGYYKDNAPSGWTKVKDSNWTISDIIKKTTLIGILNDLETSIYSTDTEARWKLANQYGVFNFYADLIRYNVTRFNYMKLVLDHALEENIQLLEFRRGFFGNLFYFDENGIRISINATEELDLLLKFKKDYIAKNPKFIDFIFLIYGVRRLSKEQIKVHINNLIDLHRSYPDFIRGYDMVGEEDQGHTILFHIDSLTNAFNYSKTTNGSFDLFFHAGETNWPENHLLSNYGDGVSTFENIYDALVLRTRRIGHGLSLAKRPDMYEYIRERQIAIEVCPASNQIIGYVADLRNHPGIVYHRSGIPIVLSGDDPGSFGYNQLTVDFYLATMAWGLNLADLKQFAWNSIQYSSLPDNRKKEGFEKWKNQWNLFIDSSYRLACNQILPNVIMNISNILPTYGPYDQSINVTLFGSGFEKAICKNIICKFGEKETNGIFIDLNEIICPTPSKNTDLSIVPISIVINNEILETGLNYKFVSSLLVIDDETLTTITSSKSDKFVIVNQKLIVALLILLLALIM
;
A
#
# COMPACT_ATOMS: atom_id res chain seq x y z
N MET A 1 -72.15 -23.90 -12.88
CA MET A 1 -70.79 -23.28 -12.74
C MET A 1 -70.24 -23.76 -11.41
N ASN A 2 -69.20 -24.56 -11.44
CA ASN A 2 -68.74 -25.36 -10.29
C ASN A 2 -68.28 -24.49 -9.10
N LEU A 3 -68.76 -24.80 -7.90
CA LEU A 3 -68.41 -24.21 -6.63
C LEU A 3 -66.85 -24.09 -6.47
N LEU A 4 -66.10 -25.07 -6.98
CA LEU A 4 -64.65 -25.07 -7.06
C LEU A 4 -64.08 -23.93 -7.92
N PHE A 5 -64.76 -23.50 -8.97
CA PHE A 5 -64.30 -22.38 -9.81
C PHE A 5 -64.54 -21.04 -9.13
N ILE A 6 -65.63 -20.91 -8.38
CA ILE A 6 -65.91 -19.70 -7.57
C ILE A 6 -64.93 -19.60 -6.40
N ILE A 7 -64.61 -20.73 -5.76
CA ILE A 7 -63.60 -20.79 -4.69
C ILE A 7 -62.19 -20.46 -5.25
N SER A 8 -61.81 -20.95 -6.44
CA SER A 8 -60.55 -20.63 -7.11
C SER A 8 -60.47 -19.15 -7.47
N ILE A 9 -61.57 -18.53 -7.95
CA ILE A 9 -61.55 -17.09 -8.25
C ILE A 9 -61.53 -16.25 -6.97
N LEU A 10 -62.26 -16.63 -5.93
CA LEU A 10 -62.22 -15.98 -4.62
C LEU A 10 -60.83 -16.11 -3.97
N PHE A 11 -60.19 -17.28 -4.09
CA PHE A 11 -58.80 -17.51 -3.64
C PHE A 11 -57.83 -16.64 -4.44
N SER A 12 -57.95 -16.57 -5.76
CA SER A 12 -57.16 -15.72 -6.63
C SER A 12 -57.37 -14.24 -6.32
N LEU A 13 -58.59 -13.79 -6.08
CA LEU A 13 -58.91 -12.40 -5.73
C LEU A 13 -58.49 -12.03 -4.30
N LEU A 14 -58.55 -12.96 -3.34
CA LEU A 14 -58.03 -12.77 -1.98
C LEU A 14 -56.50 -12.69 -1.96
N PHE A 15 -55.82 -13.46 -2.80
CA PHE A 15 -54.35 -13.41 -2.91
C PHE A 15 -53.85 -12.25 -3.75
N SER A 16 -54.66 -11.74 -4.71
CA SER A 16 -54.25 -10.58 -5.53
C SER A 16 -54.39 -9.23 -4.83
N ASN A 17 -55.10 -9.17 -3.69
CA ASN A 17 -55.34 -7.95 -2.92
C ASN A 17 -54.76 -7.97 -1.50
N ILE A 18 -53.83 -8.87 -1.20
CA ILE A 18 -53.01 -8.73 0.00
C ILE A 18 -52.08 -7.54 -0.24
N ILE A 19 -52.50 -6.37 0.22
CA ILE A 19 -51.63 -5.21 0.34
C ILE A 19 -50.56 -5.60 1.34
N LEU A 20 -49.38 -5.92 0.82
CA LEU A 20 -48.17 -6.07 1.59
C LEU A 20 -47.83 -4.71 2.19
N LEU A 21 -48.29 -4.49 3.41
CA LEU A 21 -47.72 -3.42 4.21
C LEU A 21 -46.24 -3.77 4.42
N PRO A 22 -45.29 -2.92 3.97
CA PRO A 22 -43.92 -3.16 4.28
C PRO A 22 -43.80 -3.25 5.80
N LEU A 23 -43.17 -4.34 6.28
CA LEU A 23 -42.88 -4.47 7.71
C LEU A 23 -42.16 -3.22 8.19
N PRO A 24 -42.55 -2.65 9.34
CA PRO A 24 -41.88 -1.46 9.84
C PRO A 24 -40.40 -1.74 10.04
N PHE A 25 -39.60 -1.02 9.28
CA PHE A 25 -38.11 -1.08 9.39
C PHE A 25 -37.72 -0.50 10.75
N ASN A 26 -37.35 -1.36 11.69
CA ASN A 26 -36.99 -0.96 13.04
C ASN A 26 -35.48 -0.96 13.26
N GLN A 27 -35.02 -0.47 14.42
CA GLN A 27 -33.61 -0.38 14.75
C GLN A 27 -32.86 -1.71 14.68
N TYR A 28 -33.49 -2.81 15.09
CA TYR A 28 -32.89 -4.13 15.05
C TYR A 28 -32.70 -4.61 13.60
N ALA A 29 -33.74 -4.51 12.77
CA ALA A 29 -33.63 -4.81 11.33
C ALA A 29 -32.59 -3.94 10.63
N TYR A 30 -32.49 -2.65 10.99
CA TYR A 30 -31.47 -1.75 10.49
C TYR A 30 -30.07 -2.27 10.83
N MET A 31 -29.82 -2.63 12.10
CA MET A 31 -28.49 -3.09 12.53
C MET A 31 -28.12 -4.41 11.85
N LEU A 32 -29.04 -5.36 11.71
CA LEU A 32 -28.79 -6.60 10.99
C LEU A 32 -28.46 -6.35 9.50
N ALA A 33 -29.23 -5.48 8.84
CA ALA A 33 -28.98 -5.10 7.45
C ALA A 33 -27.63 -4.40 7.28
N ARG A 34 -27.28 -3.49 8.21
CA ARG A 34 -26.00 -2.80 8.23
C ARG A 34 -24.84 -3.78 8.34
N GLU A 35 -24.92 -4.73 9.28
CA GLU A 35 -23.87 -5.75 9.45
C GLU A 35 -23.75 -6.67 8.22
N LYS A 36 -24.85 -7.06 7.60
CA LYS A 36 -24.82 -7.82 6.33
C LYS A 36 -24.12 -7.03 5.21
N ILE A 37 -24.38 -5.74 5.09
CA ILE A 37 -23.70 -4.88 4.09
C ILE A 37 -22.20 -4.77 4.43
N LYS A 38 -21.84 -4.55 5.70
CA LYS A 38 -20.45 -4.52 6.14
C LYS A 38 -19.69 -5.81 5.78
N GLN A 39 -20.36 -6.98 5.84
CA GLN A 39 -19.75 -8.27 5.47
C GLN A 39 -19.33 -8.36 3.99
N HIS A 40 -19.86 -7.50 3.11
CA HIS A 40 -19.39 -7.40 1.73
C HIS A 40 -18.12 -6.55 1.59
N ASP A 41 -17.75 -5.79 2.63
CA ASP A 41 -16.52 -5.03 2.64
C ASP A 41 -15.30 -5.96 2.73
N LYS A 42 -14.46 -5.94 1.69
CA LYS A 42 -13.27 -6.79 1.60
C LYS A 42 -12.25 -6.49 2.71
N ALA A 43 -12.21 -5.26 3.20
CA ALA A 43 -11.33 -4.91 4.32
C ALA A 43 -11.76 -5.62 5.61
N ILE A 44 -13.05 -5.66 5.89
CA ILE A 44 -13.60 -6.38 7.04
C ILE A 44 -13.43 -7.89 6.88
N GLN A 45 -13.66 -8.43 5.68
CA GLN A 45 -13.42 -9.85 5.40
C GLN A 45 -11.95 -10.22 5.64
N ALA A 46 -11.01 -9.39 5.21
CA ALA A 46 -9.58 -9.61 5.43
C ALA A 46 -9.22 -9.59 6.92
N GLN A 47 -9.80 -8.67 7.71
CA GLN A 47 -9.59 -8.63 9.17
C GLN A 47 -10.05 -9.93 9.86
N ASN A 48 -11.12 -10.57 9.36
CA ASN A 48 -11.60 -11.84 9.93
C ASN A 48 -10.58 -12.97 9.83
N ASN A 49 -9.64 -12.89 8.88
CA ASN A 49 -8.56 -13.86 8.69
C ASN A 49 -7.34 -13.63 9.61
N LEU A 50 -7.34 -12.56 10.41
CA LEU A 50 -6.32 -12.31 11.41
C LEU A 50 -6.51 -13.25 12.61
N ASN A 51 -5.40 -13.79 13.14
CA ASN A 51 -5.45 -14.56 14.38
C ASN A 51 -5.70 -13.63 15.60
N SER A 52 -5.93 -14.21 16.77
CA SER A 52 -6.31 -13.44 17.98
C SER A 52 -5.29 -12.37 18.37
N LYS A 53 -3.98 -12.64 18.26
CA LYS A 53 -2.94 -11.63 18.56
C LYS A 53 -2.90 -10.55 17.47
N GLU A 54 -3.01 -10.95 16.20
CA GLU A 54 -3.05 -10.01 15.08
C GLU A 54 -4.26 -9.06 15.18
N LYS A 55 -5.41 -9.53 15.61
CA LYS A 55 -6.59 -8.69 15.86
C LYS A 55 -6.31 -7.62 16.90
N ILE A 56 -5.64 -7.97 18.01
CA ILE A 56 -5.24 -6.99 19.03
C ILE A 56 -4.23 -5.98 18.47
N VAL A 57 -3.26 -6.45 17.68
CA VAL A 57 -2.28 -5.55 17.02
C VAL A 57 -2.96 -4.66 15.99
N ASN A 58 -4.00 -5.16 15.30
CA ASN A 58 -4.81 -4.34 14.40
C ASN A 58 -5.51 -3.19 15.14
N LEU A 59 -6.12 -3.47 16.29
CA LEU A 59 -6.73 -2.44 17.11
C LEU A 59 -5.71 -1.42 17.62
N TYR A 60 -4.50 -1.87 17.93
CA TYR A 60 -3.41 -0.97 18.31
C TYR A 60 -2.95 -0.08 17.14
N LEU A 61 -2.87 -0.64 15.93
CA LEU A 61 -2.60 0.14 14.71
C LEU A 61 -3.69 1.19 14.49
N GLU A 62 -4.97 0.83 14.60
CA GLU A 62 -6.11 1.74 14.48
C GLU A 62 -6.07 2.86 15.53
N PHE A 63 -5.67 2.53 16.75
CA PHE A 63 -5.45 3.51 17.83
C PHE A 63 -4.35 4.51 17.45
N LEU A 64 -3.20 4.03 16.94
CA LEU A 64 -2.11 4.90 16.52
C LEU A 64 -2.52 5.78 15.32
N GLN A 65 -3.26 5.23 14.36
CA GLN A 65 -3.85 5.99 13.25
C GLN A 65 -4.79 7.08 13.75
N ALA A 66 -5.73 6.73 14.64
CA ALA A 66 -6.68 7.69 15.20
C ALA A 66 -5.97 8.83 15.94
N LYS A 67 -4.93 8.52 16.70
CA LYS A 67 -4.07 9.51 17.35
C LYS A 67 -3.38 10.40 16.34
N GLU A 68 -2.86 9.83 15.26
CA GLU A 68 -2.22 10.57 14.19
C GLU A 68 -3.22 11.47 13.45
N TYR A 69 -4.45 11.00 13.15
CA TYR A 69 -5.52 11.83 12.60
C TYR A 69 -5.87 13.02 13.49
N ILE A 70 -5.91 12.85 14.81
CA ILE A 70 -6.17 13.94 15.75
C ILE A 70 -5.03 14.96 15.71
N ASN A 71 -3.78 14.50 15.73
CA ASN A 71 -2.60 15.35 15.69
C ASN A 71 -2.51 16.14 14.38
N THR A 72 -2.94 15.53 13.27
CA THR A 72 -2.87 16.11 11.92
C THR A 72 -4.20 16.74 11.47
N LYS A 73 -5.22 16.83 12.35
CA LYS A 73 -6.58 17.29 12.01
C LYS A 73 -6.63 18.59 11.21
N LYS A 74 -5.73 19.53 11.52
CA LYS A 74 -5.62 20.81 10.80
C LYS A 74 -4.90 20.67 9.47
N TYR A 75 -3.94 19.73 9.39
CA TYR A 75 -3.06 19.50 8.24
C TYR A 75 -2.86 18.02 8.05
N PHE A 76 -3.77 17.36 7.34
CA PHE A 76 -3.68 15.95 7.03
C PHE A 76 -2.53 15.70 6.06
N TYR A 77 -1.43 15.13 6.52
CA TYR A 77 -0.17 15.03 5.77
C TYR A 77 -0.31 14.40 4.39
N PRO A 78 -1.04 13.29 4.18
CA PRO A 78 -1.17 12.71 2.84
C PRO A 78 -1.93 13.57 1.81
N SER A 79 -2.61 14.63 2.23
CA SER A 79 -3.27 15.59 1.33
C SER A 79 -2.44 16.83 1.06
N ARG A 80 -1.21 16.86 1.55
CA ARG A 80 -0.29 18.00 1.43
C ARG A 80 0.98 17.55 0.73
N PRO A 81 1.71 18.46 0.08
CA PRO A 81 2.99 18.15 -0.51
C PRO A 81 3.94 17.54 0.53
N ILE A 82 4.44 16.34 0.26
CA ILE A 82 5.30 15.59 1.20
C ILE A 82 6.56 16.38 1.56
N GLU A 83 7.06 17.20 0.66
CA GLU A 83 8.22 18.06 0.87
C GLU A 83 8.06 19.00 2.07
N THR A 84 6.82 19.33 2.44
CA THR A 84 6.52 20.18 3.61
C THR A 84 6.27 19.40 4.89
N GLU A 85 5.96 18.10 4.81
CA GLU A 85 5.49 17.31 5.95
C GLU A 85 6.43 16.17 6.35
N LEU A 86 7.45 15.86 5.56
CA LEU A 86 8.32 14.71 5.76
C LEU A 86 8.93 14.65 7.15
N GLU A 87 9.41 15.78 7.67
CA GLU A 87 9.99 15.86 9.01
C GLU A 87 8.98 15.54 10.12
N ASN A 88 7.74 15.99 9.97
CA ASN A 88 6.66 15.69 10.90
C ASN A 88 6.27 14.21 10.84
N ILE A 89 6.17 13.66 9.64
CA ILE A 89 5.86 12.24 9.39
C ILE A 89 6.88 11.35 10.08
N THR A 90 8.16 11.56 9.82
CA THR A 90 9.25 10.69 10.33
C THR A 90 9.43 10.75 11.84
N LYS A 91 8.97 11.81 12.50
CA LYS A 91 8.99 11.96 13.97
C LYS A 91 7.79 11.32 14.65
N SER A 92 6.75 10.92 13.92
CA SER A 92 5.52 10.41 14.52
C SER A 92 5.68 9.02 15.12
N SER A 93 4.94 8.73 16.17
CA SER A 93 4.93 7.40 16.79
C SER A 93 4.30 6.34 15.87
N PHE A 94 3.42 6.77 14.97
CA PHE A 94 2.80 5.90 13.98
C PHE A 94 3.82 5.48 12.90
N TYR A 95 4.64 6.43 12.43
CA TYR A 95 5.75 6.11 11.52
C TYR A 95 6.74 5.12 12.16
N GLN A 96 7.11 5.32 13.43
CA GLN A 96 8.00 4.40 14.15
C GLN A 96 7.41 2.99 14.29
N PHE A 97 6.10 2.89 14.49
CA PHE A 97 5.41 1.60 14.48
C PHE A 97 5.51 0.93 13.11
N LEU A 98 5.24 1.67 12.02
CA LEU A 98 5.36 1.15 10.66
C LEU A 98 6.80 0.80 10.26
N THR A 99 7.81 1.49 10.82
CA THR A 99 9.23 1.11 10.61
C THR A 99 9.50 -0.30 11.13
N SER A 100 8.88 -0.68 12.26
CA SER A 100 9.04 -2.02 12.84
C SER A 100 8.30 -3.14 12.09
N LEU A 101 7.34 -2.81 11.20
CA LEU A 101 6.54 -3.78 10.45
C LEU A 101 7.38 -4.46 9.36
N PRO A 102 7.42 -5.83 9.30
CA PRO A 102 8.11 -6.55 8.24
C PRO A 102 7.43 -6.36 6.88
N LYS A 103 8.04 -5.55 6.02
CA LYS A 103 7.46 -5.11 4.73
C LYS A 103 7.66 -6.11 3.59
N GLY A 104 8.46 -7.17 3.81
CA GLY A 104 8.83 -8.12 2.76
C GLY A 104 9.86 -7.51 1.81
N GLY A 105 9.46 -7.11 0.61
CA GLY A 105 10.37 -6.57 -0.39
C GLY A 105 10.00 -5.19 -0.90
N ASN A 106 10.99 -4.48 -1.41
CA ASN A 106 10.83 -3.28 -2.23
C ASN A 106 11.18 -3.65 -3.67
N LEU A 107 10.17 -3.78 -4.53
CA LEU A 107 10.31 -4.36 -5.88
C LEU A 107 10.42 -3.33 -7.00
N HIS A 108 10.19 -2.05 -6.70
CA HIS A 108 10.32 -0.95 -7.64
C HIS A 108 11.21 0.12 -7.03
N ILE A 109 12.51 -0.02 -7.24
CA ILE A 109 13.52 0.94 -6.81
C ILE A 109 14.63 1.06 -7.86
N HIS A 110 15.06 2.28 -8.12
CA HIS A 110 16.20 2.55 -8.98
C HIS A 110 17.48 2.53 -8.16
N GLU A 111 18.41 1.61 -8.47
CA GLU A 111 19.56 1.27 -7.64
C GLU A 111 20.32 2.48 -7.11
N PHE A 112 20.56 3.47 -7.96
CA PHE A 112 21.34 4.65 -7.61
C PHE A 112 20.53 5.76 -6.93
N GLN A 113 19.23 5.52 -6.68
CA GLN A 113 18.31 6.50 -6.14
C GLN A 113 17.69 6.07 -4.79
N VAL A 114 18.16 4.97 -4.19
CA VAL A 114 17.51 4.37 -3.02
C VAL A 114 17.92 5.06 -1.72
N LEU A 115 19.22 5.31 -1.53
CA LEU A 115 19.77 5.79 -0.27
C LEU A 115 19.62 7.31 -0.16
N ASP A 116 19.18 7.80 0.98
CA ASP A 116 19.22 9.23 1.29
C ASP A 116 20.66 9.76 1.11
N ARG A 117 20.77 10.83 0.35
CA ARG A 117 22.07 11.47 0.02
C ARG A 117 22.87 11.91 1.24
N LYS A 118 22.16 12.32 2.30
CA LYS A 118 22.78 12.67 3.56
C LYS A 118 23.59 11.52 4.14
N ILE A 119 23.00 10.33 4.16
CA ILE A 119 23.64 9.13 4.73
C ILE A 119 24.93 8.79 3.97
N LEU A 120 24.87 8.80 2.64
CA LEU A 120 26.05 8.53 1.82
C LEU A 120 27.13 9.59 1.98
N LEU A 121 26.77 10.88 1.89
CA LEU A 121 27.74 11.98 1.97
C LEU A 121 28.39 12.08 3.35
N GLU A 122 27.64 11.84 4.42
CA GLU A 122 28.20 11.77 5.77
C GLU A 122 29.14 10.56 5.94
N SER A 123 28.81 9.42 5.34
CA SER A 123 29.69 8.25 5.33
C SER A 123 31.00 8.53 4.58
N ILE A 124 30.92 9.18 3.40
CA ILE A 124 32.11 9.57 2.63
C ILE A 124 32.96 10.59 3.41
N LYS A 125 32.30 11.59 4.05
CA LYS A 125 32.99 12.60 4.86
C LYS A 125 33.83 11.99 5.98
N ASN A 126 33.43 10.86 6.52
CA ASN A 126 34.10 10.14 7.59
C ASN A 126 35.08 9.05 7.08
N SER A 127 35.41 9.08 5.78
CA SER A 127 36.28 8.10 5.15
C SER A 127 37.47 8.77 4.45
N PRO A 128 38.57 8.02 4.16
CA PRO A 128 39.71 8.55 3.39
C PRO A 128 39.34 9.07 2.00
N GLU A 129 38.25 8.56 1.41
CA GLU A 129 37.77 8.93 0.08
C GLU A 129 37.32 10.39 0.02
N TYR A 130 37.02 11.02 1.16
CA TYR A 130 36.63 12.43 1.22
C TYR A 130 37.72 13.37 0.67
N ASP A 131 38.99 12.99 0.83
CA ASP A 131 40.14 13.76 0.27
C ASP A 131 40.19 13.72 -1.27
N LEU A 132 39.52 12.76 -1.88
CA LEU A 132 39.42 12.58 -3.32
C LEU A 132 38.14 13.13 -3.91
N LEU A 133 37.23 13.62 -3.06
CA LEU A 133 35.89 14.09 -3.49
C LEU A 133 35.97 15.56 -3.95
N TYR A 134 35.54 15.79 -5.16
CA TYR A 134 35.42 17.10 -5.78
C TYR A 134 33.98 17.42 -6.12
N ILE A 135 33.67 18.71 -6.09
CA ILE A 135 32.41 19.28 -6.57
C ILE A 135 32.69 20.20 -7.74
N CYS A 136 31.86 20.11 -8.75
CA CYS A 136 31.79 21.10 -9.80
C CYS A 136 30.50 21.88 -9.63
N ASP A 137 30.61 23.20 -9.50
CA ASP A 137 29.49 24.07 -9.34
C ASP A 137 29.09 24.71 -10.70
N GLN A 138 27.84 25.18 -10.78
CA GLN A 138 27.08 25.48 -12.02
C GLN A 138 27.76 26.29 -13.12
N ASN A 139 28.77 27.09 -12.81
CA ASN A 139 29.29 28.08 -13.77
C ASN A 139 30.37 27.49 -14.70
N ASP A 140 31.02 26.41 -14.30
CA ASP A 140 32.16 25.85 -15.00
C ASP A 140 31.96 24.41 -15.50
N CYS A 141 30.80 23.82 -15.19
CA CYS A 141 30.44 22.45 -15.57
C CYS A 141 29.40 22.39 -16.68
N ILE A 142 29.47 21.31 -17.47
CA ILE A 142 28.54 21.09 -18.57
C ILE A 142 27.08 21.11 -18.06
N GLU A 143 26.24 21.95 -18.62
CA GLU A 143 24.77 21.96 -18.49
C GLU A 143 24.14 22.42 -17.15
N ASN A 144 24.73 23.34 -16.40
CA ASN A 144 24.14 23.91 -15.17
C ASN A 144 23.71 22.88 -14.10
N LYS A 145 24.44 21.80 -13.94
CA LYS A 145 24.18 20.74 -12.96
C LYS A 145 25.30 20.69 -11.94
N TYR A 146 24.95 20.31 -10.69
CA TYR A 146 25.95 20.01 -9.68
C TYR A 146 26.44 18.59 -9.83
N TYR A 147 27.76 18.40 -9.90
CA TYR A 147 28.38 17.09 -10.01
C TYR A 147 29.36 16.86 -8.88
N LEU A 148 29.32 15.68 -8.31
CA LEU A 148 30.37 15.16 -7.44
C LEU A 148 31.15 14.08 -8.16
N GLY A 149 32.47 14.08 -8.02
CA GLY A 149 33.31 13.09 -8.64
C GLY A 149 34.59 12.87 -7.84
N TYR A 150 35.26 11.75 -8.11
CA TYR A 150 36.52 11.42 -7.47
C TYR A 150 37.70 11.68 -8.42
N TYR A 151 38.67 12.42 -7.92
CA TYR A 151 39.94 12.67 -8.63
C TYR A 151 41.11 12.53 -7.64
N LYS A 152 42.25 11.96 -8.08
CA LYS A 152 43.43 11.83 -7.23
C LYS A 152 44.29 13.08 -7.32
N ASP A 153 44.79 13.45 -8.50
CA ASP A 153 45.66 14.63 -8.66
C ASP A 153 45.31 15.54 -9.86
N ASN A 154 44.43 15.08 -10.76
CA ASN A 154 44.14 15.76 -12.03
C ASN A 154 42.61 15.98 -12.22
N ALA A 155 42.00 16.78 -11.32
CA ALA A 155 40.63 17.22 -11.54
C ALA A 155 40.56 18.19 -12.73
N PRO A 156 39.51 18.14 -13.55
CA PRO A 156 39.27 19.11 -14.62
C PRO A 156 39.16 20.55 -14.10
N SER A 157 39.41 21.53 -14.97
CA SER A 157 39.14 22.93 -14.62
C SER A 157 37.70 23.12 -14.14
N GLY A 158 37.49 23.97 -13.12
CA GLY A 158 36.20 24.21 -12.52
C GLY A 158 35.80 23.24 -11.38
N TRP A 159 36.61 22.21 -11.11
CA TRP A 159 36.39 21.29 -10.01
C TRP A 159 37.19 21.65 -8.77
N THR A 160 36.54 21.74 -7.63
CA THR A 160 37.15 22.06 -6.33
C THR A 160 36.96 20.91 -5.36
N LYS A 161 37.96 20.59 -4.54
CA LYS A 161 37.76 19.60 -3.46
C LYS A 161 36.66 20.04 -2.54
N VAL A 162 35.72 19.13 -2.22
CA VAL A 162 34.57 19.44 -1.33
C VAL A 162 35.06 19.97 0.01
N LYS A 163 36.13 19.39 0.57
CA LYS A 163 36.70 19.82 1.86
C LYS A 163 37.32 21.23 1.83
N ASP A 164 37.75 21.71 0.67
CA ASP A 164 38.39 23.02 0.47
C ASP A 164 37.35 24.05 -0.08
N SER A 165 36.12 23.63 -0.34
CA SER A 165 35.05 24.47 -0.84
C SER A 165 34.18 25.04 0.30
N ASN A 166 33.35 26.02 -0.02
CA ASN A 166 32.34 26.54 0.92
C ASN A 166 31.08 25.68 1.00
N TRP A 167 31.03 24.56 0.26
CA TRP A 167 29.86 23.68 0.21
C TRP A 167 29.76 22.81 1.45
N THR A 168 28.63 22.89 2.14
CA THR A 168 28.28 21.93 3.19
C THR A 168 27.46 20.75 2.61
N ILE A 169 27.45 19.62 3.32
CA ILE A 169 26.56 18.49 2.95
C ILE A 169 25.11 18.95 2.85
N SER A 170 24.66 19.84 3.75
CA SER A 170 23.31 20.39 3.73
C SER A 170 23.04 21.18 2.43
N ASP A 171 24.00 21.99 1.98
CA ASP A 171 23.85 22.75 0.73
C ASP A 171 23.77 21.82 -0.49
N ILE A 172 24.62 20.79 -0.51
CA ILE A 172 24.60 19.77 -1.57
C ILE A 172 23.21 19.10 -1.62
N ILE A 173 22.66 18.66 -0.48
CA ILE A 173 21.34 18.01 -0.40
C ILE A 173 20.25 18.95 -0.90
N LYS A 174 20.23 20.20 -0.43
CA LYS A 174 19.23 21.20 -0.86
C LYS A 174 19.20 21.41 -2.37
N LYS A 175 20.36 21.36 -3.02
CA LYS A 175 20.50 21.64 -4.46
C LYS A 175 20.40 20.41 -5.35
N THR A 176 20.37 19.22 -4.78
CA THR A 176 20.43 17.98 -5.55
C THR A 176 19.24 17.03 -5.32
N THR A 177 18.54 17.09 -4.18
CA THR A 177 17.31 16.34 -3.96
C THR A 177 16.10 17.14 -4.43
N LEU A 178 15.06 16.45 -4.91
CA LEU A 178 13.86 17.13 -5.40
C LEU A 178 13.14 17.89 -4.27
N ILE A 179 13.00 17.27 -3.09
CA ILE A 179 12.43 17.94 -1.89
C ILE A 179 13.27 19.15 -1.48
N GLY A 180 14.59 19.02 -1.49
CA GLY A 180 15.49 20.15 -1.18
C GLY A 180 15.29 21.33 -2.12
N ILE A 181 15.22 21.04 -3.43
CA ILE A 181 15.02 22.05 -4.47
C ILE A 181 13.64 22.71 -4.35
N LEU A 182 12.58 21.93 -4.16
CA LEU A 182 11.22 22.44 -3.99
C LEU A 182 11.09 23.34 -2.78
N ASN A 183 11.72 23.00 -1.66
CA ASN A 183 11.73 23.82 -0.45
C ASN A 183 12.57 25.10 -0.59
N ASP A 184 13.65 25.08 -1.38
CA ASP A 184 14.53 26.23 -1.58
C ASP A 184 13.89 27.28 -2.52
N LEU A 185 13.01 26.90 -3.42
CA LEU A 185 12.41 27.76 -4.43
C LEU A 185 11.20 28.57 -3.93
N GLU A 186 10.78 28.45 -2.67
CA GLU A 186 9.58 29.12 -2.08
C GLU A 186 8.32 29.01 -2.96
N THR A 187 8.02 27.83 -3.47
CA THR A 187 7.26 27.72 -4.70
C THR A 187 5.76 27.45 -4.52
N SER A 188 4.98 28.49 -4.55
CA SER A 188 3.57 28.43 -4.98
C SER A 188 3.40 28.06 -6.47
N ILE A 189 4.43 28.19 -7.29
CA ILE A 189 4.40 28.05 -8.76
C ILE A 189 4.52 26.59 -9.23
N TYR A 190 5.18 25.71 -8.43
CA TYR A 190 5.43 24.32 -8.81
C TYR A 190 4.54 23.32 -8.05
N SER A 191 3.48 23.78 -7.42
CA SER A 191 2.82 23.03 -6.34
C SER A 191 2.19 21.70 -6.76
N THR A 192 1.81 21.49 -8.01
CA THR A 192 1.15 20.24 -8.46
C THR A 192 1.30 19.93 -9.94
N ASP A 193 2.04 20.72 -10.70
CA ASP A 193 2.21 20.50 -12.14
C ASP A 193 3.31 19.47 -12.39
N THR A 194 2.91 18.30 -12.90
CA THR A 194 3.80 17.18 -13.20
C THR A 194 4.90 17.57 -14.20
N GLU A 195 4.56 18.26 -15.27
CA GLU A 195 5.52 18.69 -16.30
C GLU A 195 6.56 19.64 -15.72
N ALA A 196 6.13 20.60 -14.89
CA ALA A 196 7.04 21.53 -14.22
C ALA A 196 7.98 20.79 -13.24
N ARG A 197 7.48 19.80 -12.50
CA ARG A 197 8.30 19.01 -11.56
C ARG A 197 9.32 18.11 -12.26
N TRP A 198 8.94 17.46 -13.35
CA TRP A 198 9.87 16.72 -14.19
C TRP A 198 10.95 17.62 -14.81
N LYS A 199 10.53 18.78 -15.34
CA LYS A 199 11.47 19.77 -15.88
C LYS A 199 12.48 20.24 -14.83
N LEU A 200 12.01 20.48 -13.60
CA LEU A 200 12.86 20.86 -12.48
C LEU A 200 13.85 19.74 -12.13
N ALA A 201 13.38 18.52 -11.96
CA ALA A 201 14.23 17.37 -11.66
C ALA A 201 15.31 17.13 -12.74
N ASN A 202 14.94 17.27 -14.02
CA ASN A 202 15.86 17.16 -15.15
C ASN A 202 16.85 18.34 -15.19
N GLN A 203 16.40 19.56 -14.94
CA GLN A 203 17.23 20.77 -14.93
C GLN A 203 18.35 20.68 -13.88
N TYR A 204 18.01 20.18 -12.68
CA TYR A 204 18.99 20.04 -11.59
C TYR A 204 19.71 18.70 -11.58
N GLY A 205 19.44 17.82 -12.53
CA GLY A 205 20.08 16.51 -12.64
C GLY A 205 19.80 15.59 -11.44
N VAL A 206 18.60 15.70 -10.85
CA VAL A 206 18.22 14.95 -9.65
C VAL A 206 18.48 13.45 -9.78
N PHE A 207 18.13 12.85 -10.92
CA PHE A 207 18.30 11.42 -11.15
C PHE A 207 19.72 11.01 -11.59
N ASN A 208 20.61 11.96 -11.84
CA ASN A 208 21.97 11.68 -12.33
C ASN A 208 23.07 11.97 -11.29
N PHE A 209 22.71 12.53 -10.15
CA PHE A 209 23.65 13.01 -9.14
C PHE A 209 24.65 11.95 -8.67
N TYR A 210 24.19 10.74 -8.42
CA TYR A 210 25.04 9.66 -7.91
C TYR A 210 25.96 9.01 -8.94
N ALA A 211 25.72 9.25 -10.24
CA ALA A 211 26.33 8.46 -11.30
C ALA A 211 27.86 8.32 -11.17
N ASP A 212 28.57 9.36 -10.79
CA ASP A 212 30.03 9.31 -10.64
C ASP A 212 30.49 8.87 -9.24
N LEU A 213 29.72 9.21 -8.19
CA LEU A 213 30.05 8.82 -6.81
C LEU A 213 30.11 7.32 -6.62
N ILE A 214 29.14 6.60 -7.15
CA ILE A 214 29.00 5.17 -6.96
C ILE A 214 29.64 4.34 -8.09
N ARG A 215 30.29 4.99 -9.06
CA ARG A 215 31.19 4.32 -10.01
C ARG A 215 32.57 4.05 -9.42
N TYR A 216 32.99 4.80 -8.41
CA TYR A 216 34.22 4.48 -7.67
C TYR A 216 33.98 3.23 -6.80
N ASN A 217 34.77 2.17 -7.03
CA ASN A 217 34.48 0.84 -6.47
C ASN A 217 34.36 0.83 -4.94
N VAL A 218 35.21 1.61 -4.24
CA VAL A 218 35.19 1.70 -2.77
C VAL A 218 33.85 2.28 -2.29
N THR A 219 33.42 3.41 -2.87
CA THR A 219 32.13 4.03 -2.55
C THR A 219 30.96 3.15 -2.98
N ARG A 220 31.11 2.41 -4.08
CA ARG A 220 30.10 1.47 -4.59
C ARG A 220 29.69 0.43 -3.55
N PHE A 221 30.66 -0.28 -2.98
CA PHE A 221 30.38 -1.33 -2.00
C PHE A 221 29.95 -0.76 -0.65
N ASN A 222 30.47 0.40 -0.26
CA ASN A 222 29.96 1.13 0.90
C ASN A 222 28.50 1.55 0.71
N TYR A 223 28.15 2.13 -0.45
CA TYR A 223 26.79 2.46 -0.83
C TYR A 223 25.86 1.26 -0.73
N MET A 224 26.21 0.12 -1.38
CA MET A 224 25.42 -1.10 -1.31
C MET A 224 25.22 -1.58 0.12
N LYS A 225 26.29 -1.56 0.93
CA LYS A 225 26.17 -1.93 2.34
C LYS A 225 25.18 -1.04 3.08
N LEU A 226 25.28 0.28 2.94
CA LEU A 226 24.37 1.24 3.57
C LEU A 226 22.92 1.04 3.11
N VAL A 227 22.69 0.83 1.81
CA VAL A 227 21.35 0.54 1.27
C VAL A 227 20.74 -0.69 1.95
N LEU A 228 21.51 -1.78 2.06
CA LEU A 228 21.03 -3.03 2.64
C LEU A 228 20.83 -2.94 4.16
N ASP A 229 21.72 -2.24 4.85
CA ASP A 229 21.61 -2.03 6.30
C ASP A 229 20.35 -1.22 6.64
N HIS A 230 20.13 -0.10 5.95
CA HIS A 230 18.92 0.71 6.14
C HIS A 230 17.64 0.00 5.70
N ALA A 231 17.70 -0.86 4.67
CA ALA A 231 16.57 -1.71 4.33
C ALA A 231 16.20 -2.64 5.51
N LEU A 232 17.19 -3.26 6.16
CA LEU A 232 16.96 -4.10 7.34
C LEU A 232 16.48 -3.30 8.56
N GLU A 233 16.93 -2.07 8.75
CA GLU A 233 16.44 -1.17 9.80
C GLU A 233 14.95 -0.85 9.63
N GLU A 234 14.49 -0.71 8.37
CA GLU A 234 13.08 -0.55 8.02
C GLU A 234 12.30 -1.88 7.88
N ASN A 235 12.92 -3.01 8.24
CA ASN A 235 12.37 -4.35 8.07
C ASN A 235 11.94 -4.69 6.63
N ILE A 236 12.74 -4.24 5.67
CA ILE A 236 12.69 -4.65 4.26
C ILE A 236 13.70 -5.77 4.07
N GLN A 237 13.27 -6.90 3.52
CA GLN A 237 14.06 -8.13 3.51
C GLN A 237 14.51 -8.55 2.11
N LEU A 238 13.92 -7.95 1.07
CA LEU A 238 14.17 -8.22 -0.35
C LEU A 238 14.22 -6.91 -1.12
N LEU A 239 15.20 -6.76 -2.02
CA LEU A 239 15.29 -5.60 -2.91
C LEU A 239 15.41 -6.04 -4.38
N GLU A 240 14.60 -5.46 -5.26
CA GLU A 240 14.73 -5.60 -6.71
C GLU A 240 15.18 -4.27 -7.32
N PHE A 241 16.45 -4.19 -7.63
CA PHE A 241 17.05 -2.98 -8.15
C PHE A 241 16.85 -2.85 -9.67
N ARG A 242 16.31 -1.73 -10.11
CA ARG A 242 16.38 -1.30 -11.50
C ARG A 242 17.73 -0.64 -11.75
N ARG A 243 18.46 -1.12 -12.77
CA ARG A 243 19.77 -0.64 -13.14
C ARG A 243 19.95 -0.53 -14.66
N GLY A 244 20.62 0.52 -15.12
CA GLY A 244 20.86 0.71 -16.55
C GLY A 244 21.92 -0.24 -17.13
N PHE A 245 23.15 -0.20 -16.59
CA PHE A 245 24.29 -0.91 -17.14
C PHE A 245 25.25 -1.42 -16.07
N PHE A 246 26.02 -2.46 -16.40
CA PHE A 246 27.21 -2.89 -15.70
C PHE A 246 28.48 -2.50 -16.47
N GLY A 247 29.65 -2.58 -15.82
CA GLY A 247 30.92 -2.30 -16.45
C GLY A 247 31.32 -0.81 -16.43
N ASN A 248 30.73 -0.04 -15.53
CA ASN A 248 31.04 1.38 -15.36
C ASN A 248 31.79 1.71 -14.07
N LEU A 249 32.18 0.70 -13.30
CA LEU A 249 32.99 0.91 -12.10
C LEU A 249 34.46 1.22 -12.47
N PHE A 250 35.12 1.93 -11.57
CA PHE A 250 36.54 2.19 -11.69
C PHE A 250 37.22 2.15 -10.32
N TYR A 251 38.57 1.98 -10.36
CA TYR A 251 39.47 2.23 -9.24
C TYR A 251 40.63 3.07 -9.73
N PHE A 252 41.41 3.61 -8.79
CA PHE A 252 42.65 4.31 -9.14
C PHE A 252 43.83 3.35 -8.99
N ASP A 253 44.74 3.29 -10.00
CA ASP A 253 46.00 2.60 -9.90
C ASP A 253 47.01 3.37 -9.01
N GLU A 254 48.20 2.86 -8.89
CA GLU A 254 49.29 3.48 -8.10
C GLU A 254 49.63 4.90 -8.57
N ASN A 255 49.45 5.17 -9.86
CA ASN A 255 49.72 6.44 -10.50
C ASN A 255 48.54 7.42 -10.46
N GLY A 256 47.41 7.03 -9.85
CA GLY A 256 46.21 7.85 -9.81
C GLY A 256 45.37 7.83 -11.09
N ILE A 257 45.62 6.89 -11.99
CA ILE A 257 44.87 6.72 -13.24
C ILE A 257 43.60 5.90 -12.98
N ARG A 258 42.49 6.33 -13.52
CA ARG A 258 41.23 5.55 -13.47
C ARG A 258 41.32 4.30 -14.34
N ILE A 259 41.16 3.14 -13.73
CA ILE A 259 41.07 1.84 -14.39
C ILE A 259 39.62 1.34 -14.33
N SER A 260 39.04 1.09 -15.49
CA SER A 260 37.64 0.61 -15.58
C SER A 260 37.53 -0.88 -15.26
N ILE A 261 36.50 -1.25 -14.56
CA ILE A 261 36.09 -2.63 -14.25
C ILE A 261 34.98 -3.02 -15.27
N ASN A 262 35.18 -4.15 -15.94
CA ASN A 262 34.18 -4.61 -16.92
C ASN A 262 32.92 -5.20 -16.26
N ALA A 263 31.87 -5.43 -17.06
CA ALA A 263 30.56 -5.87 -16.53
C ALA A 263 30.62 -7.23 -15.81
N THR A 264 31.36 -8.18 -16.33
CA THR A 264 31.51 -9.52 -15.73
C THR A 264 32.23 -9.44 -14.39
N GLU A 265 33.35 -8.72 -14.34
CA GLU A 265 34.10 -8.50 -13.11
C GLU A 265 33.27 -7.78 -12.05
N GLU A 266 32.51 -6.74 -12.44
CA GLU A 266 31.59 -6.04 -11.53
C GLU A 266 30.52 -7.00 -10.96
N LEU A 267 29.93 -7.85 -11.80
CA LEU A 267 28.91 -8.81 -11.38
C LEU A 267 29.48 -9.86 -10.43
N ASP A 268 30.69 -10.36 -10.69
CA ASP A 268 31.35 -11.32 -9.80
C ASP A 268 31.65 -10.71 -8.41
N LEU A 269 32.12 -9.45 -8.38
CA LEU A 269 32.31 -8.71 -7.13
C LEU A 269 30.99 -8.51 -6.36
N LEU A 270 29.92 -8.14 -7.06
CA LEU A 270 28.60 -7.96 -6.47
C LEU A 270 28.01 -9.29 -5.95
N LEU A 271 28.19 -10.40 -6.65
CA LEU A 271 27.78 -11.73 -6.20
C LEU A 271 28.52 -12.16 -4.94
N LYS A 272 29.83 -11.92 -4.90
CA LYS A 272 30.63 -12.18 -3.69
C LYS A 272 30.12 -11.33 -2.52
N PHE A 273 29.95 -10.03 -2.73
CA PHE A 273 29.39 -9.12 -1.72
C PHE A 273 28.01 -9.58 -1.23
N LYS A 274 27.11 -9.93 -2.14
CA LYS A 274 25.78 -10.47 -1.83
C LYS A 274 25.85 -11.70 -0.92
N LYS A 275 26.67 -12.68 -1.30
CA LYS A 275 26.84 -13.90 -0.52
C LYS A 275 27.37 -13.62 0.89
N ASP A 276 28.36 -12.76 1.00
CA ASP A 276 28.97 -12.39 2.29
C ASP A 276 27.98 -11.61 3.16
N TYR A 277 27.16 -10.72 2.55
CA TYR A 277 26.16 -9.94 3.24
C TYR A 277 25.01 -10.81 3.80
N ILE A 278 24.44 -11.70 2.96
CA ILE A 278 23.37 -12.60 3.37
C ILE A 278 23.83 -13.56 4.48
N ALA A 279 25.05 -14.06 4.40
CA ALA A 279 25.61 -14.93 5.44
C ALA A 279 25.70 -14.24 6.80
N LYS A 280 26.00 -12.94 6.84
CA LYS A 280 26.07 -12.13 8.06
C LYS A 280 24.69 -11.65 8.54
N ASN A 281 23.69 -11.59 7.65
CA ASN A 281 22.37 -11.03 7.90
C ASN A 281 21.26 -12.04 7.57
N PRO A 282 21.03 -13.07 8.40
CA PRO A 282 20.11 -14.19 8.09
C PRO A 282 18.64 -13.75 7.92
N LYS A 283 18.26 -12.56 8.39
CA LYS A 283 16.94 -11.97 8.18
C LYS A 283 16.73 -11.50 6.74
N PHE A 284 17.80 -11.14 6.05
CA PHE A 284 17.75 -10.67 4.68
C PHE A 284 17.50 -11.84 3.73
N ILE A 285 16.59 -11.67 2.77
CA ILE A 285 16.22 -12.71 1.80
C ILE A 285 17.19 -12.69 0.64
N ASP A 286 17.18 -11.59 -0.13
CA ASP A 286 18.00 -11.45 -1.32
C ASP A 286 18.01 -10.01 -1.86
N PHE A 287 18.92 -9.73 -2.82
CA PHE A 287 18.76 -8.64 -3.78
C PHE A 287 19.11 -9.12 -5.19
N ILE A 288 18.41 -8.58 -6.17
CA ILE A 288 18.52 -8.95 -7.59
C ILE A 288 18.36 -7.72 -8.46
N PHE A 289 18.67 -7.84 -9.75
CA PHE A 289 18.62 -6.75 -10.72
C PHE A 289 17.58 -6.99 -11.83
N LEU A 290 16.85 -5.92 -12.13
CA LEU A 290 16.10 -5.73 -13.36
C LEU A 290 16.85 -4.68 -14.16
N ILE A 291 17.22 -4.99 -15.39
CA ILE A 291 17.97 -4.05 -16.24
C ILE A 291 16.98 -3.18 -17.00
N TYR A 292 17.25 -1.89 -17.13
CA TYR A 292 16.36 -0.99 -17.84
C TYR A 292 17.00 -0.29 -19.01
N GLY A 293 16.20 -0.01 -20.04
CA GLY A 293 16.49 0.98 -21.06
C GLY A 293 15.74 2.28 -20.80
N VAL A 294 16.39 3.40 -21.12
CA VAL A 294 15.74 4.72 -20.98
C VAL A 294 14.91 4.99 -22.24
N ARG A 295 13.64 5.40 -22.07
CA ARG A 295 12.68 5.62 -23.18
C ARG A 295 13.18 6.58 -24.26
N ARG A 296 14.06 7.52 -23.94
CA ARG A 296 14.62 8.51 -24.89
C ARG A 296 15.72 7.96 -25.80
N LEU A 297 16.17 6.73 -25.59
CA LEU A 297 17.19 6.11 -26.45
C LEU A 297 16.61 5.74 -27.81
N SER A 298 17.48 5.70 -28.86
CA SER A 298 17.07 5.25 -30.18
C SER A 298 16.75 3.75 -30.20
N LYS A 299 16.06 3.29 -31.25
CA LYS A 299 15.75 1.86 -31.47
C LYS A 299 17.02 1.01 -31.49
N GLU A 300 18.06 1.51 -32.14
CA GLU A 300 19.35 0.84 -32.27
C GLU A 300 20.07 0.71 -30.91
N GLN A 301 20.03 1.78 -30.10
CA GLN A 301 20.60 1.75 -28.75
C GLN A 301 19.87 0.75 -27.86
N ILE A 302 18.54 0.74 -27.87
CA ILE A 302 17.74 -0.24 -27.12
C ILE A 302 17.98 -1.65 -27.62
N LYS A 303 18.13 -1.88 -28.93
CA LYS A 303 18.45 -3.19 -29.49
C LYS A 303 19.81 -3.71 -28.99
N VAL A 304 20.83 -2.88 -29.04
CA VAL A 304 22.17 -3.24 -28.54
C VAL A 304 22.11 -3.53 -27.05
N HIS A 305 21.39 -2.70 -26.30
CA HIS A 305 21.23 -2.87 -24.86
C HIS A 305 20.56 -4.21 -24.49
N ILE A 306 19.49 -4.58 -25.16
CA ILE A 306 18.78 -5.85 -24.95
C ILE A 306 19.66 -7.04 -25.29
N ASN A 307 20.42 -6.99 -26.39
CA ASN A 307 21.31 -8.08 -26.78
C ASN A 307 22.39 -8.30 -25.73
N ASN A 308 23.05 -7.24 -25.26
CA ASN A 308 24.06 -7.31 -24.20
C ASN A 308 23.46 -7.86 -22.88
N LEU A 309 22.24 -7.44 -22.57
CA LEU A 309 21.52 -7.93 -21.40
C LEU A 309 21.26 -9.44 -21.49
N ILE A 310 20.80 -9.93 -22.63
CA ILE A 310 20.55 -11.37 -22.85
C ILE A 310 21.82 -12.18 -22.62
N ASP A 311 22.99 -11.69 -23.10
CA ASP A 311 24.26 -12.37 -22.91
C ASP A 311 24.70 -12.37 -21.41
N LEU A 312 24.51 -11.25 -20.72
CA LEU A 312 24.76 -11.18 -19.28
C LEU A 312 23.82 -12.09 -18.49
N HIS A 313 22.52 -12.10 -18.83
CA HIS A 313 21.56 -12.99 -18.15
C HIS A 313 21.93 -14.47 -18.30
N ARG A 314 22.40 -14.91 -19.47
CA ARG A 314 22.85 -16.31 -19.67
C ARG A 314 23.93 -16.70 -18.68
N SER A 315 24.80 -15.77 -18.30
CA SER A 315 25.88 -16.00 -17.34
C SER A 315 25.45 -15.84 -15.87
N TYR A 316 24.42 -15.01 -15.62
CA TYR A 316 23.97 -14.64 -14.28
C TYR A 316 22.44 -14.75 -14.11
N PRO A 317 21.79 -15.92 -14.42
CA PRO A 317 20.34 -16.04 -14.51
C PRO A 317 19.60 -15.87 -13.17
N ASP A 318 20.27 -16.09 -12.03
CA ASP A 318 19.71 -15.91 -10.69
C ASP A 318 19.93 -14.49 -10.12
N PHE A 319 20.66 -13.65 -10.85
CA PHE A 319 21.01 -12.32 -10.37
C PHE A 319 20.47 -11.19 -11.24
N ILE A 320 20.41 -11.39 -12.56
CA ILE A 320 19.75 -10.53 -13.52
C ILE A 320 18.42 -11.20 -13.89
N ARG A 321 17.28 -10.59 -13.60
CA ARG A 321 15.98 -11.27 -13.65
C ARG A 321 15.00 -10.72 -14.67
N GLY A 322 15.33 -9.63 -15.35
CA GLY A 322 14.41 -9.08 -16.32
C GLY A 322 14.79 -7.72 -16.89
N TYR A 323 13.86 -7.17 -17.65
CA TYR A 323 14.00 -5.92 -18.36
C TYR A 323 12.83 -4.96 -18.11
N ASP A 324 13.14 -3.66 -18.07
CA ASP A 324 12.18 -2.56 -17.90
C ASP A 324 12.47 -1.41 -18.89
N MET A 325 11.51 -0.52 -19.10
CA MET A 325 11.65 0.75 -19.81
C MET A 325 11.33 1.90 -18.86
N VAL A 326 12.30 2.75 -18.58
CA VAL A 326 12.19 3.82 -17.57
C VAL A 326 12.30 5.23 -18.16
N GLY A 327 12.03 6.23 -17.33
CA GLY A 327 12.03 7.65 -17.67
C GLY A 327 10.62 8.17 -17.89
N GLU A 328 10.47 9.49 -17.84
CA GLU A 328 9.18 10.19 -18.01
C GLU A 328 8.41 9.66 -19.24
N GLU A 329 7.23 9.06 -18.99
CA GLU A 329 6.47 8.43 -20.08
C GLU A 329 5.95 9.45 -21.09
N ASP A 330 5.49 10.61 -20.62
CA ASP A 330 4.86 11.63 -21.45
C ASP A 330 5.87 12.38 -22.35
N GLN A 331 7.16 12.33 -21.99
CA GLN A 331 8.26 12.97 -22.71
C GLN A 331 9.25 11.95 -23.32
N GLY A 332 8.93 10.67 -23.31
CA GLY A 332 9.73 9.58 -23.84
C GLY A 332 9.03 8.88 -25.00
N HIS A 333 9.74 7.97 -25.65
CA HIS A 333 9.13 7.07 -26.63
C HIS A 333 8.23 6.04 -25.94
N THR A 334 7.15 5.67 -26.63
CA THR A 334 6.22 4.62 -26.17
C THR A 334 6.87 3.23 -26.25
N ILE A 335 6.26 2.26 -25.57
CA ILE A 335 6.65 0.84 -25.69
C ILE A 335 6.54 0.39 -27.15
N LEU A 336 5.47 0.81 -27.84
CA LEU A 336 5.25 0.49 -29.26
C LEU A 336 6.39 0.98 -30.16
N PHE A 337 6.95 2.16 -29.90
CA PHE A 337 8.09 2.66 -30.68
C PHE A 337 9.28 1.68 -30.66
N HIS A 338 9.53 1.02 -29.53
CA HIS A 338 10.63 0.10 -29.34
C HIS A 338 10.27 -1.37 -29.58
N ILE A 339 9.08 -1.65 -30.16
CA ILE A 339 8.50 -3.00 -30.21
C ILE A 339 9.40 -4.03 -30.87
N ASP A 340 10.15 -3.67 -31.92
CA ASP A 340 11.04 -4.59 -32.60
C ASP A 340 12.11 -5.17 -31.67
N SER A 341 12.71 -4.31 -30.85
CA SER A 341 13.72 -4.71 -29.85
C SER A 341 13.11 -5.44 -28.67
N LEU A 342 11.95 -4.97 -28.18
CA LEU A 342 11.23 -5.59 -27.07
C LEU A 342 10.65 -6.97 -27.43
N THR A 343 10.28 -7.18 -28.68
CA THR A 343 9.90 -8.51 -29.20
C THR A 343 11.04 -9.52 -29.08
N ASN A 344 12.30 -9.09 -29.26
CA ASN A 344 13.47 -9.97 -29.04
C ASN A 344 13.57 -10.36 -27.54
N ALA A 345 13.48 -9.40 -26.62
CA ALA A 345 13.47 -9.68 -25.18
C ALA A 345 12.30 -10.60 -24.77
N PHE A 346 11.11 -10.35 -25.31
CA PHE A 346 9.93 -11.18 -25.08
C PHE A 346 10.09 -12.61 -25.59
N ASN A 347 10.63 -12.80 -26.79
CA ASN A 347 10.89 -14.16 -27.34
C ASN A 347 11.94 -14.88 -26.50
N TYR A 348 12.98 -14.15 -26.07
CA TYR A 348 13.97 -14.69 -25.14
C TYR A 348 13.34 -15.14 -23.82
N SER A 349 12.48 -14.31 -23.21
CA SER A 349 11.82 -14.65 -21.94
C SER A 349 11.07 -15.98 -21.99
N LYS A 350 10.46 -16.32 -23.12
CA LYS A 350 9.79 -17.62 -23.33
C LYS A 350 10.73 -18.83 -23.27
N THR A 351 12.00 -18.63 -23.51
CA THR A 351 13.01 -19.73 -23.49
C THR A 351 13.65 -19.93 -22.12
N THR A 352 13.42 -19.01 -21.18
CA THR A 352 14.16 -18.96 -19.91
C THR A 352 13.46 -19.66 -18.73
N ASN A 353 12.27 -20.21 -18.97
CA ASN A 353 11.45 -20.88 -17.96
C ASN A 353 11.23 -20.03 -16.68
N GLY A 354 11.02 -18.70 -16.86
CA GLY A 354 10.76 -17.76 -15.76
C GLY A 354 12.00 -17.23 -15.04
N SER A 355 13.21 -17.48 -15.58
CA SER A 355 14.42 -16.83 -15.04
C SER A 355 14.62 -15.41 -15.59
N PHE A 356 13.94 -15.04 -16.67
CA PHE A 356 13.93 -13.71 -17.26
C PHE A 356 12.52 -13.33 -17.66
N ASP A 357 12.03 -12.20 -17.14
CA ASP A 357 10.71 -11.67 -17.44
C ASP A 357 10.79 -10.18 -17.81
N LEU A 358 9.65 -9.62 -18.24
CA LEU A 358 9.51 -8.21 -18.55
C LEU A 358 8.73 -7.51 -17.41
N PHE A 359 9.18 -6.31 -17.05
CA PHE A 359 8.61 -5.47 -16.02
C PHE A 359 8.58 -4.04 -16.57
N PHE A 360 7.40 -3.48 -16.83
CA PHE A 360 7.35 -2.17 -17.48
C PHE A 360 6.74 -1.11 -16.59
N HIS A 361 7.39 0.06 -16.53
CA HIS A 361 6.68 1.29 -16.26
C HIS A 361 5.64 1.46 -17.36
N ALA A 362 4.37 1.51 -17.00
CA ALA A 362 3.30 1.69 -17.96
C ALA A 362 2.10 2.40 -17.31
N GLY A 363 1.67 3.49 -17.91
CA GLY A 363 0.56 4.29 -17.45
C GLY A 363 0.93 5.28 -16.33
N GLU A 364 2.18 5.67 -16.20
CA GLU A 364 2.58 6.80 -15.36
C GLU A 364 2.28 8.12 -16.07
N THR A 365 1.00 8.38 -16.28
CA THR A 365 0.49 9.54 -17.00
C THR A 365 -0.86 10.02 -16.48
N ASN A 366 -1.05 11.33 -16.50
CA ASN A 366 -2.34 11.99 -16.24
C ASN A 366 -3.13 12.26 -17.52
N TRP A 367 -2.51 12.11 -18.68
CA TRP A 367 -3.15 12.40 -19.96
C TRP A 367 -4.31 11.45 -20.28
N PRO A 368 -5.33 11.92 -21.00
CA PRO A 368 -6.43 11.06 -21.45
C PRO A 368 -5.96 10.13 -22.58
N GLU A 369 -6.73 9.05 -22.82
CA GLU A 369 -6.45 8.03 -23.80
C GLU A 369 -6.24 8.58 -25.22
N ASN A 370 -6.98 9.62 -25.60
CA ASN A 370 -6.95 10.19 -26.95
C ASN A 370 -5.89 11.29 -27.13
N HIS A 371 -4.98 11.44 -26.18
CA HIS A 371 -3.91 12.42 -26.27
C HIS A 371 -2.77 11.89 -27.16
N LEU A 372 -2.69 12.37 -28.39
CA LEU A 372 -1.72 11.89 -29.40
C LEU A 372 -0.37 12.59 -29.37
N LEU A 373 -0.20 13.56 -28.48
CA LEU A 373 1.04 14.33 -28.40
C LEU A 373 2.04 13.64 -27.46
N SER A 374 2.71 12.59 -27.93
CA SER A 374 4.04 12.33 -27.43
C SER A 374 4.98 13.38 -28.04
N ASN A 375 5.85 13.99 -27.26
CA ASN A 375 6.83 14.97 -27.76
C ASN A 375 7.77 14.39 -28.82
N TYR A 376 7.77 13.07 -29.00
CA TYR A 376 8.59 12.35 -29.97
C TYR A 376 7.83 11.90 -31.21
N GLY A 377 6.53 12.22 -31.33
CA GLY A 377 5.77 11.96 -32.55
C GLY A 377 5.53 10.49 -32.88
N ASP A 378 5.46 9.61 -31.88
CA ASP A 378 5.25 8.16 -32.06
C ASP A 378 3.88 7.83 -32.66
N GLY A 379 2.95 8.80 -32.69
CA GLY A 379 1.62 8.65 -33.28
C GLY A 379 0.60 7.90 -32.41
N VAL A 380 0.98 7.55 -31.18
CA VAL A 380 0.11 6.88 -30.20
C VAL A 380 0.21 7.58 -28.85
N SER A 381 -0.82 7.45 -28.01
CA SER A 381 -0.84 7.99 -26.67
C SER A 381 0.05 7.17 -25.73
N THR A 382 0.72 7.84 -24.76
CA THR A 382 1.43 7.17 -23.66
C THR A 382 0.52 6.28 -22.82
N PHE A 383 -0.77 6.57 -22.80
CA PHE A 383 -1.79 5.71 -22.19
C PHE A 383 -1.75 4.28 -22.74
N GLU A 384 -1.43 4.09 -24.02
CA GLU A 384 -1.39 2.78 -24.69
C GLU A 384 -0.22 1.89 -24.21
N ASN A 385 0.77 2.45 -23.51
CA ASN A 385 1.85 1.66 -22.90
C ASN A 385 1.31 0.53 -22.02
N ILE A 386 0.13 0.71 -21.39
CA ILE A 386 -0.51 -0.37 -20.61
C ILE A 386 -0.87 -1.57 -21.51
N TYR A 387 -1.44 -1.31 -22.68
CA TYR A 387 -1.82 -2.39 -23.63
C TYR A 387 -0.58 -3.12 -24.13
N ASP A 388 0.44 -2.38 -24.51
CA ASP A 388 1.70 -2.94 -24.99
C ASP A 388 2.40 -3.78 -23.93
N ALA A 389 2.45 -3.30 -22.69
CA ALA A 389 2.98 -4.05 -21.55
C ALA A 389 2.21 -5.37 -21.34
N LEU A 390 0.88 -5.36 -21.44
CA LEU A 390 0.04 -6.55 -21.30
C LEU A 390 0.25 -7.54 -22.46
N VAL A 391 0.39 -7.06 -23.71
CA VAL A 391 0.70 -7.89 -24.88
C VAL A 391 2.06 -8.56 -24.72
N LEU A 392 3.05 -7.83 -24.22
CA LEU A 392 4.39 -8.33 -23.90
C LEU A 392 4.44 -9.16 -22.61
N ARG A 393 3.29 -9.46 -22.00
CA ARG A 393 3.16 -10.29 -20.80
C ARG A 393 4.01 -9.81 -19.64
N THR A 394 4.00 -8.49 -19.39
CA THR A 394 4.66 -7.95 -18.21
C THR A 394 4.24 -8.69 -16.93
N ARG A 395 5.19 -8.97 -16.05
CA ARG A 395 4.92 -9.65 -14.78
C ARG A 395 4.28 -8.71 -13.76
N ARG A 396 4.69 -7.44 -13.78
CA ARG A 396 4.15 -6.35 -12.97
C ARG A 396 4.10 -5.10 -13.83
N ILE A 397 3.25 -4.16 -13.46
CA ILE A 397 3.14 -2.84 -14.09
C ILE A 397 3.65 -1.81 -13.08
N GLY A 398 4.66 -1.03 -13.47
CA GLY A 398 5.14 0.12 -12.70
C GLY A 398 4.12 1.25 -12.73
N HIS A 399 3.77 1.79 -11.57
CA HIS A 399 2.80 2.87 -11.31
C HIS A 399 1.37 2.58 -11.74
N GLY A 400 1.12 2.35 -13.03
CA GLY A 400 -0.21 2.02 -13.57
C GLY A 400 -1.30 3.05 -13.29
N LEU A 401 -0.98 4.34 -13.12
CA LEU A 401 -1.92 5.38 -12.69
C LEU A 401 -3.09 5.54 -13.66
N SER A 402 -2.82 5.51 -14.96
CA SER A 402 -3.84 5.67 -16.00
C SER A 402 -4.82 4.48 -16.09
N LEU A 403 -4.47 3.32 -15.53
CA LEU A 403 -5.36 2.16 -15.45
C LEU A 403 -6.66 2.48 -14.66
N ALA A 404 -6.64 3.47 -13.77
CA ALA A 404 -7.85 3.94 -13.08
C ALA A 404 -8.94 4.44 -14.03
N LYS A 405 -8.57 4.86 -15.23
CA LYS A 405 -9.50 5.31 -16.27
C LYS A 405 -10.11 4.13 -17.07
N ARG A 406 -9.64 2.91 -16.83
CA ARG A 406 -10.06 1.69 -17.53
C ARG A 406 -10.43 0.56 -16.54
N PRO A 407 -11.49 0.74 -15.75
CA PRO A 407 -11.95 -0.30 -14.81
C PRO A 407 -12.40 -1.58 -15.54
N ASP A 408 -12.75 -1.51 -16.81
CA ASP A 408 -13.04 -2.65 -17.69
C ASP A 408 -11.84 -3.60 -17.86
N MET A 409 -10.60 -3.14 -17.66
CA MET A 409 -9.40 -3.96 -17.71
C MET A 409 -9.06 -4.68 -16.39
N TYR A 410 -9.74 -4.37 -15.29
CA TYR A 410 -9.40 -4.91 -13.97
C TYR A 410 -9.55 -6.43 -13.90
N GLU A 411 -10.58 -6.99 -14.52
CA GLU A 411 -10.78 -8.44 -14.57
C GLU A 411 -9.63 -9.12 -15.32
N TYR A 412 -9.24 -8.58 -16.46
CA TYR A 412 -8.12 -9.08 -17.27
C TYR A 412 -6.81 -9.14 -16.48
N ILE A 413 -6.50 -8.08 -15.73
CA ILE A 413 -5.27 -7.95 -14.92
C ILE A 413 -5.33 -8.90 -13.71
N ARG A 414 -6.49 -8.98 -13.04
CA ARG A 414 -6.70 -9.84 -11.88
C ARG A 414 -6.57 -11.33 -12.24
N GLU A 415 -7.20 -11.78 -13.33
CA GLU A 415 -7.13 -13.16 -13.80
C GLU A 415 -5.70 -13.61 -14.14
N ARG A 416 -4.90 -12.68 -14.64
CA ARG A 416 -3.49 -12.93 -14.98
C ARG A 416 -2.54 -12.70 -13.83
N GLN A 417 -3.06 -12.31 -12.68
CA GLN A 417 -2.28 -12.07 -11.47
C GLN A 417 -1.11 -11.09 -11.72
N ILE A 418 -1.38 -10.03 -12.50
CA ILE A 418 -0.40 -8.98 -12.75
C ILE A 418 -0.48 -7.98 -11.59
N ALA A 419 0.60 -7.84 -10.83
CA ALA A 419 0.64 -6.89 -9.72
C ALA A 419 0.97 -5.46 -10.22
N ILE A 420 0.38 -4.47 -9.55
CA ILE A 420 0.73 -3.06 -9.76
C ILE A 420 1.76 -2.64 -8.71
N GLU A 421 2.86 -2.07 -9.15
CA GLU A 421 3.90 -1.48 -8.29
C GLU A 421 3.51 -0.04 -7.98
N VAL A 422 2.99 0.18 -6.78
CA VAL A 422 2.43 1.46 -6.36
C VAL A 422 3.46 2.22 -5.54
N CYS A 423 3.78 3.45 -5.94
CA CYS A 423 4.80 4.31 -5.34
C CYS A 423 4.18 5.64 -4.88
N PRO A 424 3.43 5.68 -3.76
CA PRO A 424 2.62 6.83 -3.36
C PRO A 424 3.43 8.12 -3.20
N ALA A 425 4.58 8.06 -2.56
CA ALA A 425 5.43 9.22 -2.35
C ALA A 425 5.94 9.80 -3.67
N SER A 426 6.46 8.94 -4.57
CA SER A 426 6.89 9.33 -5.91
C SER A 426 5.77 10.00 -6.69
N ASN A 427 4.59 9.37 -6.74
CA ASN A 427 3.46 9.89 -7.50
C ASN A 427 2.96 11.26 -6.98
N GLN A 428 3.16 11.55 -5.70
CA GLN A 428 2.88 12.88 -5.15
C GLN A 428 4.00 13.86 -5.43
N ILE A 429 5.26 13.49 -5.18
CA ILE A 429 6.43 14.38 -5.37
C ILE A 429 6.56 14.81 -6.82
N ILE A 430 6.33 13.89 -7.77
CA ILE A 430 6.40 14.21 -9.21
C ILE A 430 5.10 14.90 -9.69
N GLY A 431 4.03 14.93 -8.87
CA GLY A 431 2.83 15.72 -9.15
C GLY A 431 1.70 14.98 -9.86
N TYR A 432 1.79 13.66 -10.05
CA TYR A 432 0.70 12.87 -10.65
C TYR A 432 -0.53 12.80 -9.73
N VAL A 433 -0.34 12.76 -8.41
CA VAL A 433 -1.42 12.67 -7.42
C VAL A 433 -1.16 13.68 -6.31
N ALA A 434 -1.85 14.82 -6.32
CA ALA A 434 -1.65 15.88 -5.32
C ALA A 434 -2.16 15.48 -3.93
N ASP A 435 -3.31 14.82 -3.85
CA ASP A 435 -3.93 14.33 -2.62
C ASP A 435 -4.01 12.80 -2.66
N LEU A 436 -3.22 12.15 -1.82
CA LEU A 436 -3.09 10.69 -1.81
C LEU A 436 -4.37 9.96 -1.41
N ARG A 437 -5.38 10.64 -0.84
CA ARG A 437 -6.73 10.07 -0.65
C ARG A 437 -7.39 9.70 -1.98
N ASN A 438 -6.98 10.35 -3.07
CA ASN A 438 -7.47 10.12 -4.43
C ASN A 438 -6.56 9.19 -5.25
N HIS A 439 -5.51 8.62 -4.64
CA HIS A 439 -4.59 7.74 -5.34
C HIS A 439 -5.29 6.44 -5.78
N PRO A 440 -5.16 6.01 -7.06
CA PRO A 440 -5.88 4.85 -7.59
C PRO A 440 -5.49 3.51 -6.93
N GLY A 441 -4.36 3.43 -6.26
CA GLY A 441 -3.87 2.20 -5.60
C GLY A 441 -4.90 1.56 -4.67
N ILE A 442 -5.68 2.37 -3.92
CA ILE A 442 -6.74 1.82 -3.06
C ILE A 442 -7.87 1.17 -3.89
N VAL A 443 -8.20 1.75 -5.03
CA VAL A 443 -9.25 1.20 -5.92
C VAL A 443 -8.79 -0.14 -6.48
N TYR A 444 -7.54 -0.25 -6.92
CA TYR A 444 -6.95 -1.51 -7.39
C TYR A 444 -7.00 -2.59 -6.31
N HIS A 445 -6.54 -2.26 -5.11
CA HIS A 445 -6.54 -3.17 -3.97
C HIS A 445 -7.97 -3.67 -3.66
N ARG A 446 -8.93 -2.77 -3.51
CA ARG A 446 -10.34 -3.14 -3.22
C ARG A 446 -11.01 -3.87 -4.39
N SER A 447 -10.52 -3.71 -5.61
CA SER A 447 -10.96 -4.47 -6.78
C SER A 447 -10.35 -5.87 -6.87
N GLY A 448 -9.42 -6.21 -5.95
CA GLY A 448 -8.74 -7.51 -5.91
C GLY A 448 -7.58 -7.64 -6.89
N ILE A 449 -7.09 -6.52 -7.43
CA ILE A 449 -5.83 -6.48 -8.16
C ILE A 449 -4.69 -6.51 -7.15
N PRO A 450 -3.71 -7.41 -7.29
CA PRO A 450 -2.57 -7.42 -6.39
C PRO A 450 -1.77 -6.13 -6.54
N ILE A 451 -1.40 -5.53 -5.40
CA ILE A 451 -0.49 -4.38 -5.39
C ILE A 451 0.74 -4.68 -4.54
N VAL A 452 1.84 -4.03 -4.89
CA VAL A 452 3.09 -4.01 -4.15
C VAL A 452 3.44 -2.56 -3.89
N LEU A 453 3.54 -2.15 -2.63
CA LEU A 453 4.04 -0.83 -2.29
C LEU A 453 5.55 -0.79 -2.51
N SER A 454 6.02 0.28 -3.12
CA SER A 454 7.42 0.48 -3.48
C SER A 454 7.83 1.94 -3.35
N GLY A 455 9.14 2.21 -3.29
CA GLY A 455 9.66 3.55 -2.98
C GLY A 455 10.10 4.36 -4.20
N ASP A 456 10.36 3.70 -5.35
CA ASP A 456 10.87 4.32 -6.58
C ASP A 456 12.28 4.94 -6.40
N ASP A 457 12.37 6.25 -6.22
CA ASP A 457 13.62 7.04 -6.13
C ASP A 457 13.77 7.78 -4.78
N PRO A 458 13.60 7.15 -3.61
CA PRO A 458 13.52 7.85 -2.32
C PRO A 458 14.72 8.74 -2.03
N GLY A 459 15.94 8.30 -2.33
CA GLY A 459 17.16 9.08 -2.10
C GLY A 459 17.28 10.30 -3.02
N SER A 460 16.75 10.22 -4.24
CA SER A 460 16.70 11.37 -5.15
C SER A 460 15.63 12.37 -4.73
N PHE A 461 14.58 11.88 -4.11
CA PHE A 461 13.55 12.75 -3.54
C PHE A 461 14.01 13.41 -2.24
N GLY A 462 14.78 12.74 -1.40
CA GLY A 462 15.35 13.27 -0.16
C GLY A 462 14.82 12.58 1.10
N TYR A 463 14.45 11.31 1.00
CA TYR A 463 14.09 10.46 2.14
C TYR A 463 14.69 9.05 1.97
N ASN A 464 14.45 8.16 2.93
CA ASN A 464 15.02 6.81 2.92
C ASN A 464 13.94 5.74 2.71
N GLN A 465 14.23 4.75 1.91
CA GLN A 465 13.54 3.48 1.66
C GLN A 465 12.00 3.55 1.50
N LEU A 466 11.22 2.76 2.27
CA LEU A 466 9.84 2.39 1.96
C LEU A 466 8.82 2.75 3.05
N THR A 467 9.27 3.05 4.28
CA THR A 467 8.34 3.31 5.41
C THR A 467 7.48 4.54 5.16
N VAL A 468 7.98 5.53 4.42
CA VAL A 468 7.22 6.73 4.03
C VAL A 468 6.01 6.34 3.18
N ASP A 469 6.19 5.46 2.19
CA ASP A 469 5.11 4.99 1.31
C ASP A 469 4.07 4.18 2.09
N PHE A 470 4.51 3.32 3.01
CA PHE A 470 3.61 2.60 3.92
C PHE A 470 2.81 3.56 4.81
N TYR A 471 3.46 4.59 5.36
CA TYR A 471 2.78 5.62 6.17
C TYR A 471 1.72 6.35 5.34
N LEU A 472 2.10 6.87 4.18
CA LEU A 472 1.22 7.64 3.32
C LEU A 472 0.02 6.82 2.85
N ALA A 473 0.24 5.59 2.38
CA ALA A 473 -0.81 4.68 1.96
C ALA A 473 -1.74 4.31 3.14
N THR A 474 -1.17 3.99 4.30
CA THR A 474 -1.96 3.57 5.47
C THR A 474 -2.86 4.70 5.96
N MET A 475 -2.34 5.91 6.04
CA MET A 475 -3.10 7.08 6.46
C MET A 475 -4.13 7.51 5.40
N ALA A 476 -3.73 7.59 4.13
CA ALA A 476 -4.60 8.10 3.06
C ALA A 476 -5.75 7.15 2.73
N TRP A 477 -5.53 5.84 2.82
CA TRP A 477 -6.48 4.81 2.36
C TRP A 477 -7.19 4.09 3.51
N GLY A 478 -6.88 4.43 4.75
CA GLY A 478 -7.48 3.80 5.93
C GLY A 478 -7.18 2.30 5.96
N LEU A 479 -5.91 1.92 5.72
CA LEU A 479 -5.51 0.52 5.70
C LEU A 479 -5.44 -0.06 7.12
N ASN A 480 -5.77 -1.33 7.22
CA ASN A 480 -5.66 -2.12 8.45
C ASN A 480 -4.48 -3.09 8.39
N LEU A 481 -4.21 -3.80 9.48
CA LEU A 481 -3.10 -4.74 9.58
C LEU A 481 -3.19 -5.88 8.53
N ALA A 482 -4.40 -6.30 8.15
CA ALA A 482 -4.58 -7.34 7.14
C ALA A 482 -4.18 -6.84 5.75
N ASP A 483 -4.51 -5.58 5.42
CA ASP A 483 -4.08 -4.95 4.17
C ASP A 483 -2.54 -4.87 4.11
N LEU A 484 -1.90 -4.39 5.20
CA LEU A 484 -0.43 -4.28 5.27
C LEU A 484 0.26 -5.65 5.21
N LYS A 485 -0.32 -6.66 5.85
CA LYS A 485 0.14 -8.05 5.75
C LYS A 485 0.07 -8.56 4.33
N GLN A 486 -1.01 -8.24 3.61
CA GLN A 486 -1.18 -8.64 2.22
C GLN A 486 -0.15 -7.95 1.30
N PHE A 487 0.14 -6.67 1.51
CA PHE A 487 1.15 -5.97 0.71
C PHE A 487 2.56 -6.55 0.94
N ALA A 488 2.91 -6.83 2.20
CA ALA A 488 4.16 -7.50 2.52
C ALA A 488 4.24 -8.91 1.91
N TRP A 489 3.16 -9.68 1.95
CA TRP A 489 3.06 -10.98 1.27
C TRP A 489 3.23 -10.84 -0.24
N ASN A 490 2.50 -9.91 -0.86
CA ASN A 490 2.55 -9.66 -2.30
C ASN A 490 3.98 -9.34 -2.77
N SER A 491 4.75 -8.58 -2.00
CA SER A 491 6.12 -8.20 -2.37
C SER A 491 7.04 -9.41 -2.54
N ILE A 492 6.80 -10.51 -1.80
CA ILE A 492 7.55 -11.77 -1.97
C ILE A 492 6.92 -12.61 -3.10
N GLN A 493 5.59 -12.72 -3.11
CA GLN A 493 4.85 -13.52 -4.09
C GLN A 493 5.12 -13.08 -5.53
N TYR A 494 5.06 -11.78 -5.78
CA TYR A 494 5.21 -11.17 -7.10
C TYR A 494 6.66 -10.77 -7.42
N SER A 495 7.60 -11.07 -6.53
CA SER A 495 9.03 -10.86 -6.82
C SER A 495 9.49 -11.71 -8.01
N SER A 496 10.60 -11.35 -8.60
CA SER A 496 11.24 -12.11 -9.68
C SER A 496 12.15 -13.24 -9.16
N LEU A 497 12.16 -13.49 -7.85
CA LEU A 497 12.90 -14.62 -7.26
C LEU A 497 12.41 -15.97 -7.83
N PRO A 498 13.30 -16.97 -7.96
CA PRO A 498 12.91 -18.35 -8.22
C PRO A 498 11.98 -18.89 -7.11
N ASP A 499 11.10 -19.83 -7.44
CA ASP A 499 10.07 -20.32 -6.51
C ASP A 499 10.66 -20.94 -5.23
N ASN A 500 11.79 -21.64 -5.31
CA ASN A 500 12.49 -22.15 -4.14
C ASN A 500 12.98 -21.04 -3.23
N ARG A 501 13.46 -19.94 -3.79
CA ARG A 501 13.91 -18.74 -3.04
C ARG A 501 12.74 -17.95 -2.46
N LYS A 502 11.60 -17.90 -3.18
CA LYS A 502 10.35 -17.32 -2.63
C LYS A 502 9.89 -18.11 -1.40
N LYS A 503 9.92 -19.44 -1.46
CA LYS A 503 9.56 -20.29 -0.33
C LYS A 503 10.43 -20.01 0.90
N GLU A 504 11.74 -19.93 0.73
CA GLU A 504 12.67 -19.54 1.80
C GLU A 504 12.35 -18.11 2.30
N GLY A 505 12.07 -17.19 1.39
CA GLY A 505 11.70 -15.81 1.69
C GLY A 505 10.45 -15.71 2.56
N PHE A 506 9.41 -16.47 2.23
CA PHE A 506 8.19 -16.53 3.04
C PHE A 506 8.44 -17.05 4.46
N GLU A 507 9.28 -18.05 4.64
CA GLU A 507 9.62 -18.56 5.98
C GLU A 507 10.40 -17.50 6.78
N LYS A 508 11.38 -16.83 6.19
CA LYS A 508 12.12 -15.74 6.84
C LYS A 508 11.18 -14.59 7.22
N TRP A 509 10.34 -14.15 6.29
CA TRP A 509 9.38 -13.08 6.52
C TRP A 509 8.37 -13.43 7.62
N LYS A 510 7.80 -14.65 7.59
CA LYS A 510 6.85 -15.13 8.59
C LYS A 510 7.44 -15.14 10.01
N ASN A 511 8.71 -15.52 10.13
CA ASN A 511 9.42 -15.47 11.41
C ASN A 511 9.53 -14.02 11.93
N GLN A 512 9.89 -13.06 11.07
CA GLN A 512 9.94 -11.65 11.44
C GLN A 512 8.54 -11.09 11.75
N TRP A 513 7.53 -11.47 10.97
CA TRP A 513 6.13 -11.11 11.22
C TRP A 513 5.66 -11.57 12.60
N ASN A 514 5.92 -12.82 12.97
CA ASN A 514 5.55 -13.33 14.29
C ASN A 514 6.25 -12.56 15.43
N LEU A 515 7.52 -12.22 15.26
CA LEU A 515 8.26 -11.42 16.25
C LEU A 515 7.67 -10.00 16.36
N PHE A 516 7.32 -9.39 15.25
CA PHE A 516 6.64 -8.09 15.20
C PHE A 516 5.28 -8.15 15.92
N ILE A 517 4.45 -9.17 15.62
CA ILE A 517 3.16 -9.36 16.27
C ILE A 517 3.32 -9.56 17.77
N ASP A 518 4.25 -10.40 18.22
CA ASP A 518 4.46 -10.64 19.66
C ASP A 518 4.96 -9.40 20.41
N SER A 519 5.79 -8.57 19.80
CA SER A 519 6.25 -7.32 20.40
C SER A 519 5.14 -6.27 20.42
N SER A 520 4.42 -6.10 19.31
CA SER A 520 3.32 -5.14 19.20
C SER A 520 2.14 -5.51 20.10
N TYR A 521 1.82 -6.81 20.23
CA TYR A 521 0.82 -7.30 21.18
C TYR A 521 1.16 -6.90 22.61
N ARG A 522 2.42 -7.09 23.03
CA ARG A 522 2.88 -6.67 24.37
C ARG A 522 2.75 -5.16 24.56
N LEU A 523 3.10 -4.37 23.54
CA LEU A 523 2.92 -2.91 23.61
C LEU A 523 1.44 -2.54 23.74
N ALA A 524 0.56 -3.12 22.92
CA ALA A 524 -0.88 -2.88 22.95
C ALA A 524 -1.50 -3.17 24.31
N CYS A 525 -1.12 -4.31 24.94
CA CYS A 525 -1.72 -4.75 26.19
C CYS A 525 -1.14 -4.04 27.44
N ASN A 526 0.10 -3.53 27.35
CA ASN A 526 0.78 -2.85 28.45
C ASN A 526 0.57 -1.33 28.44
N GLN A 527 -0.14 -0.78 27.46
CA GLN A 527 -0.42 0.65 27.44
C GLN A 527 -1.23 1.08 28.65
N ILE A 528 -0.66 1.99 29.43
CA ILE A 528 -1.38 2.73 30.48
C ILE A 528 -1.88 4.01 29.79
N LEU A 529 -3.20 4.12 29.66
CA LEU A 529 -3.89 5.29 29.09
C LEU A 529 -4.61 6.06 30.20
N PRO A 530 -3.90 6.74 31.11
CA PRO A 530 -4.49 7.30 32.33
C PRO A 530 -5.50 8.41 32.05
N ASN A 531 -5.38 9.10 30.91
CA ASN A 531 -6.17 10.30 30.59
C ASN A 531 -7.27 10.07 29.55
N VAL A 532 -7.50 8.84 29.12
CA VAL A 532 -8.58 8.54 28.19
C VAL A 532 -9.88 8.45 28.97
N ILE A 533 -10.83 9.32 28.64
CA ILE A 533 -12.19 9.27 29.19
C ILE A 533 -13.04 8.46 28.21
N MET A 534 -13.57 7.33 28.68
CA MET A 534 -14.53 6.56 27.90
C MET A 534 -15.89 7.23 27.97
N ASN A 535 -16.51 7.41 26.83
CA ASN A 535 -17.84 7.98 26.71
C ASN A 535 -18.68 7.14 25.75
N ILE A 536 -19.89 6.74 26.18
CA ILE A 536 -20.86 6.04 25.36
C ILE A 536 -21.94 7.04 24.98
N SER A 537 -22.02 7.34 23.68
CA SER A 537 -22.91 8.35 23.14
C SER A 537 -24.27 7.81 22.68
N ASN A 538 -24.31 6.51 22.29
CA ASN A 538 -25.54 5.90 21.76
C ASN A 538 -25.50 4.37 21.90
N ILE A 539 -26.68 3.75 21.88
CA ILE A 539 -26.86 2.29 21.78
C ILE A 539 -27.86 1.96 20.71
N LEU A 540 -27.62 0.89 19.95
CA LEU A 540 -28.54 0.39 18.94
C LEU A 540 -28.52 -1.16 18.90
N PRO A 541 -29.70 -1.82 18.88
CA PRO A 541 -31.02 -1.27 19.09
C PRO A 541 -31.24 -0.83 20.55
N THR A 542 -32.16 0.12 20.80
CA THR A 542 -32.54 0.58 22.16
C THR A 542 -33.55 -0.33 22.83
N TYR A 543 -34.05 -1.34 22.13
CA TYR A 543 -35.01 -2.33 22.62
C TYR A 543 -34.85 -3.68 21.91
N GLY A 544 -35.29 -4.75 22.53
CA GLY A 544 -35.28 -6.09 21.91
C GLY A 544 -35.99 -7.12 22.79
N PRO A 545 -36.05 -8.38 22.35
CA PRO A 545 -36.79 -9.44 23.03
C PRO A 545 -36.24 -9.73 24.42
N TYR A 546 -37.15 -10.06 25.33
CA TYR A 546 -36.77 -10.44 26.71
C TYR A 546 -36.35 -11.91 26.82
N ASP A 547 -36.71 -12.75 25.87
CA ASP A 547 -36.54 -14.21 25.90
C ASP A 547 -35.41 -14.69 24.97
N GLN A 548 -34.84 -13.80 24.18
CA GLN A 548 -33.73 -14.09 23.28
C GLN A 548 -32.56 -13.10 23.49
N SER A 549 -31.33 -13.59 23.35
CA SER A 549 -30.18 -12.72 23.32
C SER A 549 -29.98 -12.11 21.94
N ILE A 550 -29.87 -10.80 21.88
CA ILE A 550 -29.51 -10.06 20.67
C ILE A 550 -28.30 -9.17 20.95
N ASN A 551 -27.58 -8.81 19.92
CA ASN A 551 -26.46 -7.90 20.01
C ASN A 551 -26.95 -6.44 20.08
N VAL A 552 -26.54 -5.74 21.12
CA VAL A 552 -26.67 -4.29 21.25
C VAL A 552 -25.31 -3.66 21.02
N THR A 553 -25.20 -2.81 20.02
CA THR A 553 -23.97 -2.07 19.74
C THR A 553 -23.97 -0.77 20.50
N LEU A 554 -22.91 -0.55 21.28
CA LEU A 554 -22.62 0.67 21.99
C LEU A 554 -21.67 1.50 21.13
N PHE A 555 -22.03 2.72 20.85
CA PHE A 555 -21.23 3.68 20.09
C PHE A 555 -20.65 4.73 21.03
N GLY A 556 -19.37 5.06 20.82
CA GLY A 556 -18.70 6.02 21.69
C GLY A 556 -17.28 6.35 21.29
N SER A 557 -16.50 6.74 22.30
CA SER A 557 -15.07 7.06 22.17
C SER A 557 -14.31 6.67 23.43
N GLY A 558 -13.01 6.58 23.35
CA GLY A 558 -12.14 6.18 24.46
C GLY A 558 -12.12 4.67 24.70
N PHE A 559 -12.63 3.88 23.75
CA PHE A 559 -12.70 2.42 23.86
C PHE A 559 -11.33 1.75 23.77
N GLU A 560 -10.28 2.47 23.40
CA GLU A 560 -8.89 2.00 23.49
C GLU A 560 -8.51 1.51 24.88
N LYS A 561 -9.19 1.97 25.95
CA LYS A 561 -9.03 1.44 27.31
C LYS A 561 -9.42 -0.03 27.44
N ALA A 562 -10.28 -0.51 26.57
CA ALA A 562 -10.79 -1.88 26.58
C ALA A 562 -9.88 -2.88 25.85
N ILE A 563 -8.85 -2.40 25.14
CA ILE A 563 -7.90 -3.26 24.42
C ILE A 563 -7.24 -4.24 25.42
N CYS A 564 -7.27 -5.53 25.12
CA CYS A 564 -6.77 -6.63 25.96
C CYS A 564 -7.47 -6.77 27.32
N LYS A 565 -8.60 -6.14 27.54
CA LYS A 565 -9.33 -6.21 28.81
C LYS A 565 -10.64 -6.98 28.64
N ASN A 566 -11.10 -7.60 29.72
CA ASN A 566 -12.45 -8.16 29.76
C ASN A 566 -13.46 -7.03 29.88
N ILE A 567 -14.48 -7.09 29.06
CA ILE A 567 -15.61 -6.17 29.08
C ILE A 567 -16.82 -6.95 29.62
N ILE A 568 -17.45 -6.42 30.64
CA ILE A 568 -18.73 -6.93 31.12
C ILE A 568 -19.78 -5.86 30.86
N CYS A 569 -20.82 -6.23 30.15
CA CYS A 569 -21.99 -5.38 29.93
C CYS A 569 -23.05 -5.70 30.96
N LYS A 570 -23.59 -4.68 31.63
CA LYS A 570 -24.68 -4.80 32.59
C LYS A 570 -25.97 -4.26 31.98
N PHE A 571 -27.02 -5.04 32.07
CA PHE A 571 -28.40 -4.66 31.77
C PHE A 571 -29.20 -4.70 33.08
N GLY A 572 -29.21 -3.59 33.84
CA GLY A 572 -29.63 -3.57 35.21
C GLY A 572 -28.70 -4.45 36.09
N GLU A 573 -29.26 -5.44 36.75
CA GLU A 573 -28.53 -6.39 37.60
C GLU A 573 -27.88 -7.56 36.82
N LYS A 574 -28.19 -7.73 35.49
CA LYS A 574 -27.74 -8.86 34.71
C LYS A 574 -26.49 -8.53 33.91
N GLU A 575 -25.57 -9.47 33.91
CA GLU A 575 -24.26 -9.31 33.26
C GLU A 575 -24.14 -10.22 32.05
N THR A 576 -23.44 -9.72 30.99
CA THR A 576 -23.05 -10.47 29.81
C THR A 576 -21.63 -10.07 29.41
N ASN A 577 -20.92 -10.95 28.69
CA ASN A 577 -19.60 -10.61 28.18
C ASN A 577 -19.73 -9.68 26.98
N GLY A 578 -19.10 -8.51 27.06
CA GLY A 578 -18.97 -7.57 25.96
C GLY A 578 -17.90 -7.99 24.97
N ILE A 579 -18.08 -7.60 23.72
CA ILE A 579 -17.17 -7.86 22.63
C ILE A 579 -16.63 -6.52 22.12
N PHE A 580 -15.34 -6.33 22.23
CA PHE A 580 -14.67 -5.17 21.63
C PHE A 580 -14.65 -5.33 20.10
N ILE A 581 -15.15 -4.37 19.37
CA ILE A 581 -15.16 -4.37 17.90
C ILE A 581 -14.08 -3.45 17.36
N ASP A 582 -14.17 -2.16 17.70
CA ASP A 582 -13.19 -1.15 17.31
C ASP A 582 -13.16 0.01 18.33
N LEU A 583 -12.44 1.07 18.03
CA LEU A 583 -12.26 2.22 18.93
C LEU A 583 -13.55 3.01 19.18
N ASN A 584 -14.62 2.73 18.44
CA ASN A 584 -15.91 3.41 18.52
C ASN A 584 -17.09 2.47 18.73
N GLU A 585 -16.90 1.14 18.66
CA GLU A 585 -17.99 0.15 18.76
C GLU A 585 -17.62 -0.97 19.77
N ILE A 586 -18.54 -1.21 20.71
CA ILE A 586 -18.55 -2.38 21.62
C ILE A 586 -19.88 -3.08 21.45
N ILE A 587 -19.88 -4.40 21.28
CA ILE A 587 -21.13 -5.19 21.26
C ILE A 587 -21.37 -5.78 22.64
N CYS A 588 -22.59 -5.57 23.13
CA CYS A 588 -23.12 -6.16 24.35
C CYS A 588 -24.29 -7.10 24.00
N PRO A 589 -24.09 -8.43 24.06
CA PRO A 589 -25.21 -9.35 23.94
C PRO A 589 -26.19 -9.14 25.11
N THR A 590 -27.50 -9.11 24.85
CA THR A 590 -28.48 -9.03 25.94
C THR A 590 -28.58 -10.38 26.69
N PRO A 591 -28.96 -10.38 27.96
CA PRO A 591 -29.19 -11.61 28.72
C PRO A 591 -30.28 -12.46 28.06
N SER A 592 -30.07 -13.78 27.96
CA SER A 592 -30.96 -14.71 27.24
C SER A 592 -32.24 -15.11 27.99
N LYS A 593 -32.40 -14.70 29.24
CA LYS A 593 -33.61 -14.95 30.04
C LYS A 593 -33.85 -13.75 30.96
N ASN A 594 -34.64 -12.82 30.49
CA ASN A 594 -35.21 -11.78 31.31
C ASN A 594 -36.68 -12.11 31.57
N THR A 595 -37.12 -12.02 32.82
CA THR A 595 -38.50 -12.40 33.18
C THR A 595 -39.48 -11.24 33.05
N ASP A 596 -38.95 -10.02 32.85
CA ASP A 596 -39.76 -8.80 32.92
C ASP A 596 -39.60 -7.92 31.67
N LEU A 597 -40.73 -7.38 31.21
CA LEU A 597 -40.81 -6.30 30.21
C LEU A 597 -40.41 -4.99 30.88
N SER A 598 -39.11 -4.81 31.11
CA SER A 598 -38.56 -3.67 31.88
C SER A 598 -37.68 -2.78 31.02
N ILE A 599 -37.55 -1.53 31.43
CA ILE A 599 -36.51 -0.61 30.98
C ILE A 599 -35.39 -0.65 32.03
N VAL A 600 -34.21 -0.99 31.60
CA VAL A 600 -33.04 -1.13 32.48
C VAL A 600 -31.89 -0.22 32.03
N PRO A 601 -31.12 0.33 32.98
CA PRO A 601 -29.92 1.06 32.65
C PRO A 601 -28.85 0.11 32.10
N ILE A 602 -28.03 0.62 31.20
CA ILE A 602 -26.84 -0.08 30.70
C ILE A 602 -25.61 0.54 31.34
N SER A 603 -24.72 -0.30 31.84
CA SER A 603 -23.37 0.08 32.26
C SER A 603 -22.35 -0.93 31.73
N ILE A 604 -21.09 -0.51 31.69
CA ILE A 604 -19.96 -1.36 31.28
C ILE A 604 -18.97 -1.45 32.41
N VAL A 605 -18.42 -2.64 32.66
CA VAL A 605 -17.34 -2.85 33.60
C VAL A 605 -16.08 -3.28 32.86
N ILE A 606 -14.98 -2.54 33.06
CA ILE A 606 -13.65 -2.84 32.51
C ILE A 606 -12.66 -2.75 33.67
N ASN A 607 -11.90 -3.82 33.92
CA ASN A 607 -10.93 -3.88 35.03
C ASN A 607 -11.52 -3.46 36.40
N ASN A 608 -12.75 -3.88 36.70
CA ASN A 608 -13.51 -3.54 37.91
C ASN A 608 -13.92 -2.06 38.05
N GLU A 609 -13.68 -1.22 37.03
CA GLU A 609 -14.22 0.13 36.93
C GLU A 609 -15.58 0.09 36.24
N ILE A 610 -16.60 0.64 36.86
CA ILE A 610 -17.95 0.73 36.29
C ILE A 610 -18.09 2.06 35.58
N LEU A 611 -18.48 2.00 34.29
CA LEU A 611 -18.89 3.16 33.52
C LEU A 611 -20.39 3.16 33.38
N GLU A 612 -21.05 4.10 34.01
CA GLU A 612 -22.46 4.37 33.84
C GLU A 612 -22.68 5.11 32.50
N THR A 613 -23.47 4.52 31.61
CA THR A 613 -23.66 5.10 30.27
C THR A 613 -24.71 6.22 30.25
N GLY A 614 -25.57 6.28 31.27
CA GLY A 614 -26.76 7.14 31.23
C GLY A 614 -27.85 6.71 30.25
N LEU A 615 -27.65 5.60 29.54
CA LEU A 615 -28.56 5.07 28.53
C LEU A 615 -29.36 3.90 29.07
N ASN A 616 -30.56 3.70 28.53
CA ASN A 616 -31.47 2.63 28.93
C ASN A 616 -31.79 1.70 27.78
N TYR A 617 -31.98 0.42 28.08
CA TYR A 617 -32.45 -0.60 27.16
C TYR A 617 -33.84 -1.11 27.57
N LYS A 618 -34.73 -1.28 26.57
CA LYS A 618 -36.09 -1.75 26.83
C LYS A 618 -36.27 -3.19 26.37
N PHE A 619 -36.60 -4.09 27.28
CA PHE A 619 -37.04 -5.45 26.93
C PHE A 619 -38.49 -5.44 26.50
N VAL A 620 -38.78 -6.09 25.37
CA VAL A 620 -40.12 -6.19 24.75
C VAL A 620 -40.45 -7.65 24.46
N SER A 621 -41.73 -7.94 24.17
CA SER A 621 -42.13 -9.30 23.82
C SER A 621 -41.60 -9.68 22.43
N SER A 622 -41.33 -10.97 22.21
CA SER A 622 -40.78 -11.52 20.96
C SER A 622 -41.64 -11.24 19.72
N LEU A 623 -42.94 -10.94 19.91
CA LEU A 623 -43.89 -10.58 18.83
C LEU A 623 -43.56 -9.24 18.14
N LEU A 624 -42.69 -8.41 18.72
CA LEU A 624 -42.30 -7.12 18.17
C LEU A 624 -40.97 -7.17 17.42
N VAL A 625 -40.30 -8.32 17.40
CA VAL A 625 -39.00 -8.51 16.74
C VAL A 625 -39.19 -9.26 15.42
N ILE A 626 -38.58 -8.75 14.35
CA ILE A 626 -38.66 -9.36 13.03
C ILE A 626 -37.66 -10.55 12.96
N ASP A 627 -38.15 -11.72 12.51
CA ASP A 627 -37.35 -12.92 12.33
C ASP A 627 -36.26 -12.75 11.24
N ASP A 628 -35.12 -13.40 11.43
CA ASP A 628 -33.95 -13.33 10.57
C ASP A 628 -34.18 -13.85 9.13
N GLU A 629 -35.17 -14.76 8.95
CA GLU A 629 -35.57 -15.29 7.64
C GLU A 629 -36.16 -14.23 6.69
N THR A 630 -36.74 -13.15 7.22
CA THR A 630 -37.30 -12.08 6.40
C THR A 630 -36.26 -11.15 5.77
N LEU A 631 -35.05 -11.08 6.33
CA LEU A 631 -33.98 -10.28 5.77
C LEU A 631 -33.22 -10.97 4.61
N THR A 632 -33.20 -12.29 4.57
CA THR A 632 -32.52 -13.05 3.49
C THR A 632 -33.22 -12.87 2.13
N THR A 633 -34.49 -12.55 2.13
CA THR A 633 -35.29 -12.34 0.91
C THR A 633 -35.14 -10.93 0.31
N ILE A 634 -34.70 -9.93 1.09
CA ILE A 634 -34.47 -8.55 0.59
C ILE A 634 -33.27 -8.47 -0.37
N THR A 635 -32.35 -9.42 -0.30
CA THR A 635 -31.09 -9.35 -1.06
C THR A 635 -31.07 -10.15 -2.37
N SER A 636 -32.12 -10.93 -2.68
CA SER A 636 -32.02 -11.91 -3.78
C SER A 636 -32.92 -11.68 -5.00
N SER A 637 -33.77 -10.64 -5.07
CA SER A 637 -34.62 -10.47 -6.24
C SER A 637 -34.65 -9.07 -6.86
N LYS A 638 -34.55 -9.06 -8.18
CA LYS A 638 -34.70 -7.90 -9.07
C LYS A 638 -36.17 -7.46 -9.24
N SER A 639 -37.10 -7.93 -8.43
CA SER A 639 -38.50 -7.51 -8.55
C SER A 639 -39.19 -7.42 -7.19
N ASP A 640 -39.70 -6.26 -6.94
CA ASP A 640 -40.49 -5.83 -5.81
C ASP A 640 -41.70 -6.72 -5.52
N LYS A 641 -41.73 -7.46 -4.45
CA LYS A 641 -42.92 -7.79 -3.64
C LYS A 641 -42.66 -9.04 -2.78
N PHE A 642 -42.66 -8.86 -1.47
CA PHE A 642 -42.60 -9.97 -0.52
C PHE A 642 -43.90 -10.17 0.21
N VAL A 643 -44.36 -11.44 0.29
CA VAL A 643 -45.51 -11.85 1.04
C VAL A 643 -45.08 -12.63 2.27
N ILE A 644 -45.35 -12.11 3.46
CA ILE A 644 -45.30 -12.90 4.69
C ILE A 644 -46.71 -13.26 5.06
N VAL A 645 -47.04 -14.51 4.93
CA VAL A 645 -48.29 -15.06 5.38
C VAL A 645 -48.07 -15.69 6.74
N ASN A 646 -48.65 -15.15 7.79
CA ASN A 646 -48.65 -15.77 9.10
C ASN A 646 -49.41 -17.09 9.02
N GLN A 647 -48.71 -18.23 9.08
CA GLN A 647 -49.31 -19.56 8.97
C GLN A 647 -50.49 -19.78 9.97
N LYS A 648 -50.42 -19.16 11.16
CA LYS A 648 -51.52 -19.24 12.15
C LYS A 648 -52.77 -18.50 11.70
N LEU A 649 -52.63 -17.41 10.95
CA LEU A 649 -53.75 -16.67 10.39
C LEU A 649 -54.41 -17.43 9.25
N ILE A 650 -53.59 -18.15 8.44
CA ILE A 650 -54.11 -19.02 7.38
C ILE A 650 -54.86 -20.19 7.96
N VAL A 651 -54.36 -20.83 9.00
CA VAL A 651 -55.02 -21.95 9.68
C VAL A 651 -56.31 -21.46 10.35
N ALA A 652 -56.33 -20.29 11.00
CA ALA A 652 -57.54 -19.71 11.59
C ALA A 652 -58.60 -19.36 10.52
N LEU A 653 -58.19 -18.79 9.38
CA LEU A 653 -59.09 -18.51 8.27
C LEU A 653 -59.59 -19.78 7.58
N LEU A 654 -58.78 -20.81 7.44
CA LEU A 654 -59.18 -22.11 6.92
C LEU A 654 -60.19 -22.82 7.86
N ILE A 655 -59.99 -22.72 9.19
CA ILE A 655 -60.94 -23.26 10.18
C ILE A 655 -62.23 -22.48 10.13
N LEU A 656 -62.20 -21.15 10.00
CA LEU A 656 -63.42 -20.33 9.83
C LEU A 656 -64.19 -20.62 8.52
N LEU A 657 -63.47 -20.84 7.43
CA LEU A 657 -64.03 -21.21 6.13
C LEU A 657 -64.69 -22.62 6.18
N LEU A 658 -64.02 -23.57 6.83
CA LEU A 658 -64.55 -24.93 7.02
C LEU A 658 -65.76 -24.93 7.92
N ALA A 659 -65.87 -24.06 8.93
CA ALA A 659 -67.03 -23.86 9.79
C ALA A 659 -68.19 -23.13 9.11
N LEU A 660 -67.94 -22.41 8.02
CA LEU A 660 -68.95 -21.77 7.19
C LEU A 660 -69.53 -22.67 6.07
N ILE A 661 -68.83 -23.77 5.77
CA ILE A 661 -69.14 -24.74 4.71
C ILE A 661 -69.89 -25.98 5.32
N MET A 662 -69.74 -26.25 6.63
CA MET A 662 -70.52 -27.21 7.38
C MET A 662 -71.80 -26.56 7.98
#